data_ea0f5b87749a15284e83798abb925b0f
#
_entry.id   ea0f5b87749a15284e83798abb925b0f
#
_cell.length_a   1.000
_cell.length_b   1.000
_cell.length_c   1.000
_cell.angle_alpha   90.00
_cell.angle_beta   90.00
_cell.angle_gamma   90.00
#
_symmetry.space_group_name_H-M   'P 1'
#
loop_
_entity.id
_entity.type
_entity.pdbx_description
1 polymer ?
#
loop_
_entity_poly.entity_id
_entity_poly.type
_entity_poly.pdbx_seq_one_letter_code
_entity_poly.pdbx_strand_id
1 'polypeptide(L)'
;MRHTFNTNLNPYSDSLLESPPPCGPNNGRDGARPSIRPKANCRWYCTTIALTLLACQLGIRPVSAQSRPLPTTSPNGRLIVDFQLDPTGSPHYAVQFDGTAMLESSWLGVVRDDADFTRGLKLVSVSDPEPLQYRYEILTAKRRVNLYAANRRVFHLQTATGHKMDVAFQVSNDGLAFRYVFPEADPAVHQLTEEVSSFHFLAGTKAWLQPIALAKSGWKESNPSYEEYYQKDIPVGTPSPTGAGWVYPALFRSGETWLLVSEGSLPRSYCGTRLRSESPAGEYSVGFPDPREIFPGGAVNPQSTLPWTTPWRILVVGSLKTVAESMLGVDLAEPPTQPADATIEPGKAAWSWPLLGDGNTIYEVQKQFIDYAAGMGWRYCLIDALWDTQIGYDKIKELVDYARGRKVSILLWYNSAGSWNSTPQTPRDRMLTHESRVKEFDRLQAMGVAGLKIDFFGGDGQSMIAYYRDILDDAAPYGFLMNFHGATLPRGWQRTYPHLMTMEAVRGLEYITFEQANADQEPTHAAMLPFTRNVFDPMDFTPMVLDRINHIERRTTSGFELALSVLFTSGIQHYAEIPAGMAKAPGCVRDFIKRIPKVWDDTKFLDGYPGKFVVLARQGDGHWFVAGINGDPAERELTLDLSRLGHPESATLITDGGGGVLSLRQETVRLDSGSRLDITLPPHGGFVLVVD
;
A
#
# COMPACT_ATOMS: atom_id res chain seq x y z
N MET A 1 21.91 -14.23 35.21
CA MET A 1 22.21 -13.13 36.14
C MET A 1 21.12 -12.08 35.94
N ARG A 2 20.31 -11.88 36.98
CA ARG A 2 19.23 -10.90 36.98
C ARG A 2 19.81 -9.54 37.27
N HIS A 3 19.51 -8.52 36.48
CA HIS A 3 19.64 -7.11 36.87
C HIS A 3 18.28 -6.44 36.85
N THR A 4 17.81 -6.23 38.05
CA THR A 4 16.72 -5.37 38.45
C THR A 4 17.10 -3.91 38.26
N PHE A 5 16.27 -3.11 37.58
CA PHE A 5 16.30 -1.66 37.66
C PHE A 5 15.20 -1.13 38.55
N ASN A 6 15.63 -0.32 39.49
CA ASN A 6 14.93 0.24 40.62
C ASN A 6 14.19 1.50 40.20
N THR A 7 12.96 1.62 40.68
CA THR A 7 12.12 2.82 40.66
C THR A 7 12.44 3.71 41.85
N ASN A 8 12.47 5.01 41.64
CA ASN A 8 12.18 6.13 42.56
C ASN A 8 12.65 7.44 41.93
N LEU A 9 11.89 8.51 41.80
CA LEU A 9 11.26 9.41 42.73
C LEU A 9 10.51 10.54 41.96
N ASN A 10 9.32 10.82 42.35
CA ASN A 10 8.63 12.13 42.30
C ASN A 10 9.11 12.94 43.52
N PRO A 11 8.97 14.26 43.72
CA PRO A 11 7.79 15.09 43.51
C PRO A 11 8.03 16.60 43.21
N TYR A 12 6.97 17.34 42.87
CA TYR A 12 6.52 18.68 43.27
C TYR A 12 5.54 19.20 42.23
N SER A 13 4.32 19.28 42.51
CA SER A 13 3.35 20.15 43.24
C SER A 13 3.17 21.55 42.64
N ASP A 14 1.89 21.76 42.21
CA ASP A 14 1.03 22.94 42.27
C ASP A 14 1.53 24.35 41.96
N SER A 15 0.84 25.02 41.01
CA SER A 15 0.14 26.29 41.25
C SER A 15 -0.72 26.73 40.03
N LEU A 16 -1.92 26.81 40.17
CA LEU A 16 -3.09 27.66 39.98
C LEU A 16 -2.94 28.99 39.20
N LEU A 17 -4.03 29.27 38.39
CA LEU A 17 -4.64 30.56 38.02
C LEU A 17 -3.92 31.35 36.89
N GLU A 18 -4.59 31.85 35.87
CA GLU A 18 -5.80 32.68 35.73
C GLU A 18 -6.09 32.88 34.22
N SER A 19 -7.37 32.96 33.88
CA SER A 19 -7.86 33.43 32.58
C SER A 19 -8.01 34.95 32.60
N PRO A 20 -7.91 35.63 31.49
CA PRO A 20 -8.67 36.86 31.29
C PRO A 20 -9.52 36.88 30.01
N PRO A 21 -10.44 37.87 29.91
CA PRO A 21 -11.71 37.75 29.22
C PRO A 21 -11.74 38.31 27.79
N PRO A 22 -12.91 38.24 27.11
CA PRO A 22 -13.04 38.57 25.70
C PRO A 22 -13.29 40.04 25.43
N CYS A 23 -12.82 40.55 24.31
CA CYS A 23 -13.25 41.83 23.77
C CYS A 23 -13.89 41.66 22.38
N GLY A 24 -15.07 42.22 22.27
CA GLY A 24 -15.93 42.25 21.10
C GLY A 24 -15.57 43.32 20.06
N PRO A 25 -16.46 43.61 19.13
CA PRO A 25 -16.12 43.90 17.75
C PRO A 25 -16.00 45.40 17.45
N ASN A 26 -15.29 45.73 16.36
CA ASN A 26 -15.50 47.02 15.74
C ASN A 26 -15.49 46.99 14.20
N ASN A 27 -16.51 47.66 13.67
CA ASN A 27 -16.86 47.94 12.30
C ASN A 27 -15.88 48.89 11.60
N GLY A 28 -15.83 48.81 10.28
CA GLY A 28 -15.62 50.02 9.49
C GLY A 28 -14.93 49.89 8.14
N ARG A 29 -15.72 49.78 7.09
CA ARG A 29 -15.75 50.56 5.82
C ARG A 29 -14.58 50.55 4.82
N ASP A 30 -14.98 50.13 3.63
CA ASP A 30 -14.80 50.76 2.30
C ASP A 30 -13.40 51.01 1.71
N GLY A 31 -13.20 50.44 0.51
CA GLY A 31 -12.15 50.90 -0.41
C GLY A 31 -11.95 50.06 -1.67
N ALA A 32 -12.79 50.35 -2.68
CA ALA A 32 -12.49 50.36 -4.10
C ALA A 32 -11.59 49.28 -4.75
N ARG A 33 -12.19 48.56 -5.69
CA ARG A 33 -11.53 47.84 -6.80
C ARG A 33 -10.85 48.82 -7.77
N PRO A 34 -9.84 48.35 -8.49
CA PRO A 34 -9.84 48.55 -9.94
C PRO A 34 -9.71 47.25 -10.71
N SER A 35 -10.52 47.19 -11.73
CA SER A 35 -10.55 46.17 -12.80
C SER A 35 -9.35 46.33 -13.70
N ILE A 36 -8.65 45.25 -13.99
CA ILE A 36 -7.76 45.18 -15.16
C ILE A 36 -8.14 43.92 -15.95
N ARG A 37 -8.64 44.16 -17.16
CA ARG A 37 -8.80 43.14 -18.21
C ARG A 37 -7.48 43.01 -18.97
N PRO A 38 -7.04 41.84 -19.34
CA PRO A 38 -6.24 41.64 -20.52
C PRO A 38 -7.09 41.04 -21.66
N LYS A 39 -7.00 41.69 -22.81
CA LYS A 39 -7.42 41.15 -24.10
C LYS A 39 -6.37 40.17 -24.58
N ALA A 40 -6.76 38.96 -24.92
CA ALA A 40 -6.00 38.11 -25.83
C ALA A 40 -6.99 37.37 -26.72
N ASN A 41 -6.96 37.69 -28.01
CA ASN A 41 -7.64 36.98 -29.08
C ASN A 41 -6.97 35.64 -29.32
N CYS A 42 -7.71 34.56 -29.21
CA CYS A 42 -7.36 33.31 -29.86
C CYS A 42 -8.59 32.77 -30.60
N ARG A 43 -8.49 32.80 -31.93
CA ARG A 43 -9.48 32.20 -32.82
C ARG A 43 -9.43 30.69 -32.70
N TRP A 44 -10.50 30.09 -32.19
CA TRP A 44 -10.77 28.69 -32.33
C TRP A 44 -11.75 28.43 -33.46
N TYR A 45 -11.38 27.59 -34.39
CA TYR A 45 -12.28 27.07 -35.41
C TYR A 45 -13.34 26.18 -34.73
N CYS A 46 -14.58 26.63 -34.76
CA CYS A 46 -15.74 25.79 -34.44
C CYS A 46 -16.00 24.84 -35.61
N THR A 47 -15.61 23.57 -35.43
CA THR A 47 -16.19 22.48 -36.23
C THR A 47 -17.44 22.02 -35.50
N THR A 48 -18.59 22.36 -36.06
CA THR A 48 -19.89 21.93 -35.55
C THR A 48 -20.06 20.44 -35.83
N ILE A 49 -19.83 19.61 -34.80
CA ILE A 49 -20.27 18.20 -34.81
C ILE A 49 -21.67 18.22 -34.22
N ALA A 50 -22.65 17.91 -35.05
CA ALA A 50 -24.01 17.63 -34.61
C ALA A 50 -24.01 16.42 -33.66
N LEU A 51 -24.12 16.65 -32.36
CA LEU A 51 -24.45 15.61 -31.38
C LEU A 51 -25.90 15.22 -31.58
N THR A 52 -26.12 14.12 -32.26
CA THR A 52 -27.37 13.36 -32.17
C THR A 52 -27.41 12.84 -30.73
N LEU A 53 -28.22 13.47 -29.89
CA LEU A 53 -28.63 12.94 -28.59
C LEU A 53 -29.43 11.66 -28.84
N LEU A 54 -28.73 10.53 -28.91
CA LEU A 54 -29.33 9.21 -28.72
C LEU A 54 -29.52 9.10 -27.20
N ALA A 55 -30.71 9.39 -26.71
CA ALA A 55 -31.13 9.05 -25.35
C ALA A 55 -31.06 7.52 -25.26
N CYS A 56 -29.94 6.97 -24.79
CA CYS A 56 -29.89 5.64 -24.23
C CYS A 56 -30.83 5.67 -23.01
N GLN A 57 -32.08 5.28 -23.18
CA GLN A 57 -32.93 4.84 -22.09
C GLN A 57 -32.20 3.64 -21.47
N LEU A 58 -31.43 3.88 -20.40
CA LEU A 58 -30.94 2.83 -19.52
C LEU A 58 -32.16 2.03 -19.09
N GLY A 59 -32.26 0.83 -19.59
CA GLY A 59 -33.39 -0.09 -19.32
C GLY A 59 -33.38 -0.52 -17.86
N ILE A 60 -33.86 0.33 -16.97
CA ILE A 60 -34.18 -0.02 -15.59
C ILE A 60 -35.45 -0.83 -15.61
N ARG A 61 -35.35 -2.13 -15.39
CA ARG A 61 -36.54 -3.00 -15.28
C ARG A 61 -37.02 -3.02 -13.82
N PRO A 62 -38.26 -2.69 -13.52
CA PRO A 62 -38.82 -2.91 -12.19
C PRO A 62 -38.82 -4.43 -11.89
N VAL A 63 -38.28 -4.82 -10.74
CA VAL A 63 -38.29 -6.21 -10.30
C VAL A 63 -39.63 -6.53 -9.68
N SER A 64 -40.42 -7.44 -10.31
CA SER A 64 -41.59 -8.00 -9.65
C SER A 64 -41.18 -8.93 -8.51
N ALA A 65 -41.95 -9.00 -7.41
CA ALA A 65 -41.62 -9.63 -6.13
C ALA A 65 -41.30 -11.15 -6.16
N GLN A 66 -41.13 -11.75 -7.34
CA GLN A 66 -40.90 -13.20 -7.52
C GLN A 66 -39.77 -13.58 -8.48
N SER A 67 -39.01 -12.63 -9.06
CA SER A 67 -37.84 -12.99 -9.89
C SER A 67 -36.56 -12.92 -9.08
N ARG A 68 -35.89 -14.05 -8.93
CA ARG A 68 -34.52 -14.13 -8.38
C ARG A 68 -33.64 -13.16 -9.17
N PRO A 69 -32.93 -12.23 -8.53
CA PRO A 69 -32.01 -11.34 -9.24
C PRO A 69 -31.02 -12.14 -10.09
N LEU A 70 -30.75 -11.66 -11.31
CA LEU A 70 -29.76 -12.31 -12.17
C LEU A 70 -28.37 -12.10 -11.59
N PRO A 71 -27.53 -13.14 -11.58
CA PRO A 71 -26.17 -13.04 -11.03
C PRO A 71 -25.33 -12.04 -11.82
N THR A 72 -24.30 -11.47 -11.17
CA THR A 72 -23.24 -10.72 -11.83
C THR A 72 -22.08 -11.67 -12.11
N THR A 73 -21.67 -11.80 -13.35
CA THR A 73 -20.64 -12.74 -13.79
C THR A 73 -19.41 -12.01 -14.30
N SER A 74 -18.23 -12.62 -14.15
CA SER A 74 -17.01 -12.16 -14.82
C SER A 74 -17.12 -12.23 -16.35
N PRO A 75 -16.30 -11.50 -17.12
CA PRO A 75 -16.31 -11.58 -18.58
C PRO A 75 -16.09 -13.00 -19.13
N ASN A 76 -15.31 -13.84 -18.47
CA ASN A 76 -15.09 -15.25 -18.86
C ASN A 76 -16.13 -16.23 -18.27
N GLY A 77 -17.09 -15.73 -17.48
CA GLY A 77 -18.18 -16.52 -16.88
C GLY A 77 -17.79 -17.45 -15.73
N ARG A 78 -16.51 -17.48 -15.29
CA ARG A 78 -16.02 -18.39 -14.25
C ARG A 78 -16.36 -17.95 -12.84
N LEU A 79 -16.38 -16.63 -12.59
CA LEU A 79 -16.72 -16.03 -11.30
C LEU A 79 -18.15 -15.51 -11.33
N ILE A 80 -18.94 -15.89 -10.34
CA ILE A 80 -20.36 -15.55 -10.24
C ILE A 80 -20.61 -14.98 -8.85
N VAL A 81 -21.30 -13.83 -8.81
CA VAL A 81 -21.76 -13.19 -7.59
C VAL A 81 -23.29 -13.17 -7.59
N ASP A 82 -23.87 -13.82 -6.61
CA ASP A 82 -25.32 -13.85 -6.38
C ASP A 82 -25.68 -12.86 -5.27
N PHE A 83 -26.47 -11.84 -5.60
CA PHE A 83 -27.03 -10.89 -4.63
C PHE A 83 -28.49 -11.26 -4.32
N GLN A 84 -28.88 -11.14 -3.04
CA GLN A 84 -30.25 -11.36 -2.60
C GLN A 84 -30.60 -10.54 -1.36
N LEU A 85 -31.92 -10.28 -1.19
CA LEU A 85 -32.49 -9.86 0.08
C LEU A 85 -33.11 -11.07 0.75
N ASP A 86 -32.87 -11.24 2.05
CA ASP A 86 -33.57 -12.24 2.84
C ASP A 86 -35.04 -11.81 3.16
N PRO A 87 -35.85 -12.65 3.82
CA PRO A 87 -37.24 -12.30 4.17
C PRO A 87 -37.35 -11.08 5.10
N THR A 88 -36.29 -10.70 5.79
CA THR A 88 -36.24 -9.51 6.66
C THR A 88 -35.84 -8.24 5.90
N GLY A 89 -35.50 -8.37 4.61
CA GLY A 89 -34.99 -7.28 3.78
C GLY A 89 -33.51 -6.97 4.05
N SER A 90 -32.75 -7.91 4.58
CA SER A 90 -31.30 -7.76 4.78
C SER A 90 -30.55 -8.19 3.52
N PRO A 91 -29.58 -7.40 3.03
CA PRO A 91 -28.85 -7.72 1.82
C PRO A 91 -27.72 -8.70 2.08
N HIS A 92 -27.58 -9.69 1.20
CA HIS A 92 -26.52 -10.71 1.23
C HIS A 92 -25.94 -10.94 -0.16
N TYR A 93 -24.75 -11.52 -0.19
CA TYR A 93 -24.17 -12.04 -1.42
C TYR A 93 -23.47 -13.38 -1.18
N ALA A 94 -23.31 -14.16 -2.24
CA ALA A 94 -22.53 -15.39 -2.27
C ALA A 94 -21.62 -15.38 -3.50
N VAL A 95 -20.51 -16.13 -3.44
CA VAL A 95 -19.52 -16.16 -4.50
C VAL A 95 -19.24 -17.60 -4.93
N GLN A 96 -19.27 -17.83 -6.24
CA GLN A 96 -18.90 -19.11 -6.86
C GLN A 96 -17.77 -18.89 -7.87
N PHE A 97 -16.83 -19.82 -7.90
CA PHE A 97 -15.77 -19.88 -8.90
C PHE A 97 -15.71 -21.27 -9.52
N ASP A 98 -15.79 -21.35 -10.86
CA ASP A 98 -15.89 -22.63 -11.61
C ASP A 98 -17.02 -23.55 -11.10
N GLY A 99 -18.14 -22.98 -10.70
CA GLY A 99 -19.28 -23.72 -10.16
C GLY A 99 -19.14 -24.20 -8.71
N THR A 100 -18.00 -23.89 -8.06
CA THR A 100 -17.75 -24.24 -6.65
C THR A 100 -17.95 -23.00 -5.77
N ALA A 101 -18.66 -23.16 -4.64
CA ALA A 101 -18.84 -22.07 -3.68
C ALA A 101 -17.48 -21.67 -3.08
N MET A 102 -17.21 -20.37 -3.02
CA MET A 102 -16.00 -19.78 -2.42
C MET A 102 -16.33 -18.98 -1.17
N LEU A 103 -17.44 -18.26 -1.17
CA LEU A 103 -18.05 -17.66 0.02
C LEU A 103 -19.48 -18.17 0.16
N GLU A 104 -19.86 -18.49 1.37
CA GLU A 104 -21.24 -18.71 1.77
C GLU A 104 -21.99 -17.37 1.81
N SER A 105 -23.28 -17.39 2.18
CA SER A 105 -24.08 -16.17 2.30
C SER A 105 -23.40 -15.19 3.27
N SER A 106 -22.93 -14.08 2.75
CA SER A 106 -22.19 -13.04 3.43
C SER A 106 -23.01 -11.77 3.50
N TRP A 107 -22.96 -11.05 4.61
CA TRP A 107 -23.76 -9.85 4.85
C TRP A 107 -23.25 -8.65 4.01
N LEU A 108 -24.21 -7.77 3.69
CA LEU A 108 -23.96 -6.43 3.16
C LEU A 108 -24.73 -5.39 3.99
N GLY A 109 -24.27 -4.15 3.96
CA GLY A 109 -24.98 -3.01 4.53
C GLY A 109 -24.16 -2.19 5.48
N VAL A 110 -24.69 -1.01 5.76
CA VAL A 110 -24.10 -0.01 6.65
C VAL A 110 -25.19 0.66 7.47
N VAL A 111 -24.82 1.22 8.62
CA VAL A 111 -25.67 2.10 9.42
C VAL A 111 -25.18 3.53 9.24
N ARG A 112 -26.05 4.39 8.68
CA ARG A 112 -25.85 5.83 8.60
C ARG A 112 -26.64 6.48 9.74
N ASP A 113 -26.20 7.62 10.23
CA ASP A 113 -26.80 8.31 11.38
C ASP A 113 -28.32 8.58 11.26
N ASP A 114 -28.82 8.66 10.01
CA ASP A 114 -30.24 8.89 9.69
C ASP A 114 -30.97 7.65 9.14
N ALA A 115 -30.27 6.55 8.83
CA ALA A 115 -30.87 5.37 8.16
C ALA A 115 -30.08 4.07 8.42
N ASP A 116 -30.82 2.99 8.68
CA ASP A 116 -30.30 1.62 8.76
C ASP A 116 -30.45 0.92 7.42
N PHE A 117 -29.30 0.64 6.75
CA PHE A 117 -29.26 -0.08 5.47
C PHE A 117 -28.82 -1.56 5.62
N THR A 118 -29.00 -2.12 6.81
CA THR A 118 -28.65 -3.53 7.09
C THR A 118 -29.87 -4.45 7.02
N ARG A 119 -31.09 -3.90 7.07
CA ARG A 119 -32.36 -4.66 7.11
C ARG A 119 -33.56 -3.80 6.68
N GLY A 120 -34.70 -4.46 6.45
CA GLY A 120 -35.95 -3.79 6.07
C GLY A 120 -35.90 -3.12 4.70
N LEU A 121 -34.92 -3.48 3.88
CA LEU A 121 -34.73 -2.91 2.56
C LEU A 121 -35.65 -3.55 1.52
N LYS A 122 -36.00 -2.76 0.52
CA LYS A 122 -36.69 -3.21 -0.69
C LYS A 122 -35.78 -3.05 -1.90
N LEU A 123 -35.71 -4.07 -2.73
CA LEU A 123 -35.05 -3.98 -4.03
C LEU A 123 -36.00 -3.22 -4.99
N VAL A 124 -35.60 -2.01 -5.38
CA VAL A 124 -36.39 -1.14 -6.27
C VAL A 124 -36.19 -1.53 -7.72
N SER A 125 -34.92 -1.72 -8.12
CA SER A 125 -34.54 -2.13 -9.47
C SER A 125 -33.13 -2.70 -9.50
N VAL A 126 -32.77 -3.35 -10.61
CA VAL A 126 -31.45 -3.87 -10.90
C VAL A 126 -31.04 -3.36 -12.27
N SER A 127 -29.82 -2.85 -12.42
CA SER A 127 -29.28 -2.46 -13.73
C SER A 127 -29.04 -3.68 -14.62
N ASP A 128 -29.03 -3.51 -15.92
CA ASP A 128 -28.43 -4.50 -16.80
C ASP A 128 -26.92 -4.61 -16.54
N PRO A 129 -26.29 -5.77 -16.84
CA PRO A 129 -24.83 -5.88 -16.77
C PRO A 129 -24.16 -4.90 -17.73
N GLU A 130 -23.25 -4.09 -17.22
CA GLU A 130 -22.47 -3.12 -17.99
C GLU A 130 -21.03 -3.62 -18.13
N PRO A 131 -20.55 -3.95 -19.33
CA PRO A 131 -19.17 -4.28 -19.53
C PRO A 131 -18.29 -3.03 -19.39
N LEU A 132 -17.27 -3.13 -18.57
CA LEU A 132 -16.25 -2.10 -18.37
C LEU A 132 -14.94 -2.55 -18.98
N GLN A 133 -14.27 -1.65 -19.70
CA GLN A 133 -12.90 -1.90 -20.17
C GLN A 133 -12.15 -0.57 -20.25
N TYR A 134 -10.96 -0.52 -19.65
CA TYR A 134 -10.05 0.61 -19.79
C TYR A 134 -8.59 0.22 -19.64
N ARG A 135 -7.72 1.07 -20.19
CA ARG A 135 -6.26 0.94 -20.14
C ARG A 135 -5.69 2.12 -19.34
N TYR A 136 -4.69 1.83 -18.50
CA TYR A 136 -3.95 2.86 -17.78
C TYR A 136 -2.47 2.47 -17.64
N GLU A 137 -1.64 3.47 -17.33
CA GLU A 137 -0.23 3.29 -17.03
C GLU A 137 0.06 3.74 -15.59
N ILE A 138 0.99 3.03 -14.93
CA ILE A 138 1.45 3.32 -13.59
C ILE A 138 2.93 2.91 -13.45
N LEU A 139 3.75 3.76 -12.83
CA LEU A 139 5.19 3.54 -12.75
C LEU A 139 5.65 2.81 -11.48
N THR A 140 4.80 2.80 -10.43
CA THR A 140 5.15 2.33 -9.08
C THR A 140 4.54 0.96 -8.74
N ALA A 141 4.08 0.22 -9.76
CA ALA A 141 3.45 -1.08 -9.59
C ALA A 141 4.25 -2.21 -10.25
N LYS A 142 3.81 -3.44 -10.05
CA LYS A 142 4.42 -4.66 -10.63
C LYS A 142 4.20 -4.80 -12.14
N ARG A 143 3.35 -3.95 -12.75
CA ARG A 143 3.10 -3.90 -14.19
C ARG A 143 2.81 -2.47 -14.61
N ARG A 144 3.54 -1.96 -15.60
CA ARG A 144 3.40 -0.59 -16.07
C ARG A 144 2.09 -0.35 -16.83
N VAL A 145 1.80 -1.21 -17.80
CA VAL A 145 0.61 -1.08 -18.66
C VAL A 145 -0.45 -2.07 -18.23
N ASN A 146 -1.62 -1.59 -17.84
CA ASN A 146 -2.70 -2.42 -17.32
C ASN A 146 -3.95 -2.29 -18.19
N LEU A 147 -4.63 -3.42 -18.38
CA LEU A 147 -5.92 -3.54 -19.04
C LEU A 147 -6.92 -4.13 -18.05
N TYR A 148 -7.86 -3.34 -17.61
CA TYR A 148 -8.95 -3.80 -16.74
C TYR A 148 -10.19 -4.13 -17.56
N ALA A 149 -10.80 -5.27 -17.29
CA ALA A 149 -12.07 -5.68 -17.87
C ALA A 149 -12.95 -6.34 -16.80
N ALA A 150 -14.18 -5.86 -16.65
CA ALA A 150 -15.15 -6.37 -15.69
C ALA A 150 -16.57 -6.17 -16.18
N ASN A 151 -17.53 -6.87 -15.57
CA ASN A 151 -18.95 -6.57 -15.70
C ASN A 151 -19.42 -5.87 -14.42
N ARG A 152 -20.07 -4.71 -14.57
CA ARG A 152 -20.68 -3.96 -13.48
C ARG A 152 -22.18 -4.23 -13.44
N ARG A 153 -22.74 -4.35 -12.21
CA ARG A 153 -24.18 -4.38 -11.95
C ARG A 153 -24.48 -3.60 -10.69
N VAL A 154 -25.60 -2.87 -10.69
CA VAL A 154 -26.04 -2.06 -9.56
C VAL A 154 -27.41 -2.51 -9.09
N PHE A 155 -27.55 -2.74 -7.80
CA PHE A 155 -28.78 -3.08 -7.11
C PHE A 155 -29.27 -1.85 -6.34
N HIS A 156 -30.41 -1.30 -6.74
CA HIS A 156 -30.98 -0.10 -6.14
C HIS A 156 -31.90 -0.47 -4.99
N LEU A 157 -31.53 -0.10 -3.79
CA LEU A 157 -32.23 -0.43 -2.55
C LEU A 157 -32.87 0.81 -1.92
N GLN A 158 -33.95 0.60 -1.17
CA GLN A 158 -34.64 1.66 -0.46
C GLN A 158 -35.14 1.17 0.91
N THR A 159 -34.96 1.99 1.95
CA THR A 159 -35.55 1.77 3.27
C THR A 159 -37.06 2.04 3.26
N ALA A 160 -37.78 1.62 4.30
CA ALA A 160 -39.20 1.93 4.45
C ALA A 160 -39.46 3.45 4.58
N THR A 161 -38.48 4.21 5.04
CA THR A 161 -38.55 5.67 5.20
C THR A 161 -38.18 6.44 3.94
N GLY A 162 -37.75 5.73 2.87
CA GLY A 162 -37.48 6.32 1.56
C GLY A 162 -36.03 6.61 1.28
N HIS A 163 -35.09 6.42 2.23
CA HIS A 163 -33.64 6.58 2.00
C HIS A 163 -33.12 5.53 1.03
N LYS A 164 -32.18 5.91 0.18
CA LYS A 164 -31.68 5.09 -0.92
C LYS A 164 -30.24 4.66 -0.68
N MET A 165 -29.94 3.44 -1.04
CA MET A 165 -28.58 2.90 -1.12
C MET A 165 -28.47 1.99 -2.33
N ASP A 166 -27.43 2.21 -3.13
CA ASP A 166 -27.08 1.32 -4.23
C ASP A 166 -25.92 0.42 -3.80
N VAL A 167 -26.01 -0.87 -4.15
CA VAL A 167 -24.89 -1.80 -4.05
C VAL A 167 -24.34 -2.03 -5.45
N ALA A 168 -23.13 -1.55 -5.72
CA ALA A 168 -22.47 -1.71 -7.00
C ALA A 168 -21.43 -2.83 -6.93
N PHE A 169 -21.60 -3.88 -7.74
CA PHE A 169 -20.60 -4.92 -7.96
C PHE A 169 -19.85 -4.68 -9.25
N GLN A 170 -18.53 -4.95 -9.23
CA GLN A 170 -17.69 -5.13 -10.41
C GLN A 170 -17.05 -6.50 -10.32
N VAL A 171 -17.19 -7.33 -11.35
CA VAL A 171 -16.68 -8.70 -11.38
C VAL A 171 -15.75 -8.83 -12.58
N SER A 172 -14.45 -8.95 -12.32
CA SER A 172 -13.37 -9.19 -13.29
C SER A 172 -13.03 -10.68 -13.38
N ASN A 173 -12.08 -11.05 -14.24
CA ASN A 173 -11.67 -12.44 -14.38
C ASN A 173 -10.83 -12.98 -13.22
N ASP A 174 -10.28 -12.10 -12.40
CA ASP A 174 -9.39 -12.40 -11.28
C ASP A 174 -10.02 -12.09 -9.91
N GLY A 175 -11.24 -11.50 -9.89
CA GLY A 175 -11.89 -11.19 -8.63
C GLY A 175 -13.16 -10.37 -8.78
N LEU A 176 -13.66 -9.90 -7.65
CA LEU A 176 -14.80 -9.02 -7.57
C LEU A 176 -14.53 -7.87 -6.60
N ALA A 177 -15.29 -6.81 -6.76
CA ALA A 177 -15.36 -5.74 -5.78
C ALA A 177 -16.80 -5.24 -5.63
N PHE A 178 -17.14 -4.75 -4.44
CA PHE A 178 -18.40 -4.06 -4.20
C PHE A 178 -18.20 -2.79 -3.40
N ARG A 179 -19.14 -1.86 -3.55
CA ARG A 179 -19.22 -0.63 -2.75
C ARG A 179 -20.65 -0.15 -2.62
N TYR A 180 -20.88 0.74 -1.68
CA TYR A 180 -22.15 1.42 -1.49
C TYR A 180 -22.11 2.81 -2.10
N VAL A 181 -23.26 3.23 -2.65
CA VAL A 181 -23.48 4.58 -3.16
C VAL A 181 -24.78 5.11 -2.57
N PHE A 182 -24.73 6.29 -1.98
CA PHE A 182 -25.92 7.02 -1.52
C PHE A 182 -26.21 8.11 -2.55
N PRO A 183 -27.22 7.88 -3.44
CA PRO A 183 -27.43 8.74 -4.62
C PRO A 183 -28.25 10.01 -4.33
N GLU A 184 -28.77 10.14 -3.12
CA GLU A 184 -29.55 11.30 -2.69
C GLU A 184 -28.67 12.56 -2.70
N ALA A 185 -29.30 13.73 -2.80
CA ALA A 185 -28.62 15.02 -2.65
C ALA A 185 -29.02 15.63 -1.31
N ASP A 186 -28.05 15.76 -0.40
CA ASP A 186 -28.24 16.41 0.90
C ASP A 186 -26.95 17.16 1.28
N PRO A 187 -26.98 18.46 1.53
CA PRO A 187 -25.82 19.22 1.98
C PRO A 187 -25.44 18.97 3.45
N ALA A 188 -26.30 18.31 4.24
CA ALA A 188 -25.98 17.92 5.61
C ALA A 188 -24.84 16.87 5.59
N VAL A 189 -23.99 16.92 6.61
CA VAL A 189 -22.95 15.91 6.80
C VAL A 189 -23.58 14.71 7.50
N HIS A 190 -23.51 13.56 6.86
CA HIS A 190 -23.92 12.26 7.38
C HIS A 190 -22.71 11.45 7.82
N GLN A 191 -22.91 10.58 8.81
CA GLN A 191 -21.87 9.72 9.37
C GLN A 191 -22.26 8.24 9.24
N LEU A 192 -21.34 7.38 8.81
CA LEU A 192 -21.50 5.93 8.96
C LEU A 192 -20.99 5.52 10.35
N THR A 193 -21.85 4.85 11.10
CA THR A 193 -21.54 4.39 12.46
C THR A 193 -21.13 2.93 12.49
N GLU A 194 -21.53 2.13 11.46
CA GLU A 194 -21.21 0.72 11.35
C GLU A 194 -21.24 0.26 9.89
N GLU A 195 -20.40 -0.72 9.57
CA GLU A 195 -20.45 -1.53 8.36
C GLU A 195 -20.55 -3.01 8.75
N VAL A 196 -21.59 -3.70 8.25
CA VAL A 196 -21.81 -5.13 8.55
C VAL A 196 -21.34 -6.03 7.42
N SER A 197 -20.75 -5.47 6.36
CA SER A 197 -20.19 -6.26 5.24
C SER A 197 -19.29 -7.37 5.76
N SER A 198 -19.45 -8.57 5.24
CA SER A 198 -18.70 -9.74 5.70
C SER A 198 -18.20 -10.59 4.54
N PHE A 199 -17.31 -11.53 4.89
CA PHE A 199 -16.75 -12.57 4.03
C PHE A 199 -16.87 -13.89 4.79
N HIS A 200 -17.88 -14.70 4.44
CA HIS A 200 -18.16 -15.96 5.11
C HIS A 200 -17.50 -17.12 4.37
N PHE A 201 -16.37 -17.56 4.87
CA PHE A 201 -15.57 -18.62 4.27
C PHE A 201 -16.09 -20.01 4.65
N LEU A 202 -15.95 -20.98 3.75
CA LEU A 202 -16.32 -22.35 3.95
C LEU A 202 -15.48 -22.98 5.09
N ALA A 203 -16.09 -23.91 5.81
CA ALA A 203 -15.38 -24.70 6.83
C ALA A 203 -14.14 -25.39 6.23
N GLY A 204 -13.03 -25.42 6.98
CA GLY A 204 -11.77 -25.99 6.54
C GLY A 204 -10.87 -25.03 5.74
N THR A 205 -11.35 -23.83 5.39
CA THR A 205 -10.51 -22.78 4.81
C THR A 205 -9.39 -22.41 5.76
N LYS A 206 -8.20 -22.16 5.22
CA LYS A 206 -7.00 -21.69 5.93
C LYS A 206 -6.75 -20.22 5.64
N ALA A 207 -6.09 -19.54 6.58
CA ALA A 207 -5.85 -18.11 6.51
C ALA A 207 -4.40 -17.73 6.82
N TRP A 208 -3.93 -16.67 6.18
CA TRP A 208 -2.67 -15.97 6.43
C TRP A 208 -3.03 -14.52 6.74
N LEU A 209 -2.97 -14.16 8.01
CA LEU A 209 -3.52 -12.91 8.52
C LEU A 209 -2.49 -12.16 9.36
N GLN A 210 -2.38 -10.86 9.15
CA GLN A 210 -1.59 -9.97 9.99
C GLN A 210 -2.50 -9.33 11.03
N PRO A 211 -2.22 -9.50 12.35
CA PRO A 211 -2.96 -8.77 13.36
C PRO A 211 -2.63 -7.28 13.29
N ILE A 212 -3.56 -6.41 13.70
CA ILE A 212 -3.28 -4.99 13.87
C ILE A 212 -2.89 -4.72 15.33
N ALA A 213 -1.91 -3.86 15.55
CA ALA A 213 -1.54 -3.42 16.89
C ALA A 213 -2.64 -2.57 17.54
N LEU A 214 -2.68 -2.58 18.87
CA LEU A 214 -3.57 -1.69 19.62
C LEU A 214 -3.21 -0.22 19.39
N ALA A 215 -4.22 0.61 19.18
CA ALA A 215 -4.02 2.05 18.99
C ALA A 215 -3.30 2.68 20.20
N LYS A 216 -2.36 3.59 19.92
CA LYS A 216 -1.53 4.27 20.93
C LYS A 216 -0.72 3.31 21.80
N SER A 217 -0.28 2.18 21.22
CA SER A 217 0.69 1.26 21.81
C SER A 217 2.04 1.33 21.06
N GLY A 218 2.95 0.44 21.43
CA GLY A 218 4.26 0.35 20.80
C GLY A 218 5.21 1.48 21.20
N TRP A 219 6.28 1.64 20.43
CA TRP A 219 7.28 2.66 20.71
C TRP A 219 6.68 4.05 20.56
N LYS A 220 6.76 4.85 21.65
CA LYS A 220 6.29 6.23 21.67
C LYS A 220 4.85 6.44 21.18
N GLU A 221 3.98 5.44 21.35
CA GLU A 221 2.56 5.50 20.99
C GLU A 221 2.28 5.66 19.48
N SER A 222 3.21 5.19 18.62
CA SER A 222 3.11 5.35 17.17
C SER A 222 2.21 4.33 16.47
N ASN A 223 1.76 3.27 17.17
CA ASN A 223 0.84 2.28 16.58
C ASN A 223 -0.60 2.83 16.38
N PRO A 224 -1.35 2.28 15.41
CA PRO A 224 -0.98 1.22 14.48
C PRO A 224 -0.16 1.74 13.29
N SER A 225 0.77 0.91 12.81
CA SER A 225 1.65 1.19 11.67
C SER A 225 1.79 0.00 10.70
N TYR A 226 1.04 -1.08 10.93
CA TYR A 226 1.01 -2.28 10.08
C TYR A 226 2.33 -3.07 10.06
N GLU A 227 3.07 -3.07 11.15
CA GLU A 227 4.41 -3.64 11.29
C GLU A 227 4.42 -4.93 12.12
N GLU A 228 3.38 -5.74 12.01
CA GLU A 228 3.25 -7.03 12.67
C GLU A 228 3.57 -8.19 11.73
N TYR A 229 3.95 -9.36 12.32
CA TYR A 229 4.14 -10.58 11.56
C TYR A 229 2.81 -11.29 11.30
N TYR A 230 2.68 -11.89 10.11
CA TYR A 230 1.54 -12.72 9.75
C TYR A 230 1.46 -13.99 10.58
N GLN A 231 0.26 -14.34 11.02
CA GLN A 231 -0.10 -15.70 11.40
C GLN A 231 -0.39 -16.50 10.11
N LYS A 232 0.27 -17.63 9.96
CA LYS A 232 0.32 -18.41 8.72
C LYS A 232 -0.41 -19.73 8.86
N ASP A 233 -1.22 -20.11 7.86
CA ASP A 233 -1.92 -21.40 7.77
C ASP A 233 -2.85 -21.70 8.98
N ILE A 234 -3.43 -20.64 9.56
CA ILE A 234 -4.37 -20.77 10.67
C ILE A 234 -5.78 -21.12 10.17
N PRO A 235 -6.60 -21.85 10.94
CA PRO A 235 -8.01 -22.07 10.60
C PRO A 235 -8.77 -20.74 10.55
N VAL A 236 -9.73 -20.60 9.62
CA VAL A 236 -10.71 -19.51 9.70
C VAL A 236 -11.50 -19.60 11.01
N GLY A 237 -11.90 -18.44 11.53
CA GLY A 237 -12.52 -18.36 12.87
C GLY A 237 -11.53 -18.18 14.01
N THR A 238 -10.20 -18.21 13.74
CA THR A 238 -9.18 -17.90 14.75
C THR A 238 -9.28 -16.42 15.13
N PRO A 239 -9.45 -16.06 16.42
CA PRO A 239 -9.50 -14.66 16.84
C PRO A 239 -8.12 -13.98 16.74
N SER A 240 -8.12 -12.65 16.50
CA SER A 240 -6.90 -11.87 16.48
C SER A 240 -6.21 -11.86 17.86
N PRO A 241 -4.90 -12.12 17.92
CA PRO A 241 -4.18 -12.18 19.21
C PRO A 241 -4.11 -10.83 19.93
N THR A 242 -4.29 -9.74 19.22
CA THR A 242 -4.30 -8.37 19.80
C THR A 242 -5.70 -7.95 20.25
N GLY A 243 -6.76 -8.61 19.77
CA GLY A 243 -8.13 -8.18 19.97
C GLY A 243 -8.55 -6.97 19.14
N ALA A 244 -7.63 -6.34 18.39
CA ALA A 244 -7.92 -5.14 17.58
C ALA A 244 -8.36 -5.47 16.13
N GLY A 245 -8.23 -6.71 15.71
CA GLY A 245 -8.62 -7.18 14.38
C GLY A 245 -7.44 -7.59 13.50
N TRP A 246 -7.74 -7.75 12.19
CA TRP A 246 -6.80 -8.19 11.17
C TRP A 246 -6.72 -7.15 10.06
N VAL A 247 -5.50 -6.87 9.59
CA VAL A 247 -5.28 -5.91 8.52
C VAL A 247 -5.47 -6.53 7.14
N TYR A 248 -5.63 -5.68 6.14
CA TYR A 248 -5.54 -6.05 4.72
C TYR A 248 -4.09 -5.97 4.21
N PRO A 249 -3.79 -6.66 3.09
CA PRO A 249 -4.55 -7.73 2.47
C PRO A 249 -4.58 -9.00 3.32
N ALA A 250 -5.74 -9.63 3.45
CA ALA A 250 -5.97 -10.87 4.18
C ALA A 250 -6.07 -12.04 3.20
N LEU A 251 -5.20 -13.05 3.31
CA LEU A 251 -5.11 -14.16 2.35
C LEU A 251 -5.73 -15.42 2.93
N PHE A 252 -6.50 -16.14 2.09
CA PHE A 252 -7.20 -17.36 2.45
C PHE A 252 -7.00 -18.44 1.39
N ARG A 253 -7.17 -19.72 1.77
CA ARG A 253 -7.14 -20.85 0.87
C ARG A 253 -8.27 -21.82 1.19
N SER A 254 -9.15 -22.06 0.22
CA SER A 254 -10.22 -23.05 0.26
C SER A 254 -9.93 -24.14 -0.79
N GLY A 255 -9.56 -25.34 -0.35
CA GLY A 255 -9.06 -26.38 -1.24
C GLY A 255 -7.82 -25.91 -2.00
N GLU A 256 -7.89 -25.89 -3.36
CA GLU A 256 -6.81 -25.40 -4.23
C GLU A 256 -7.02 -23.92 -4.66
N THR A 257 -8.14 -23.30 -4.29
CA THR A 257 -8.45 -21.93 -4.64
C THR A 257 -7.97 -20.97 -3.55
N TRP A 258 -7.31 -19.91 -3.98
CA TRP A 258 -6.84 -18.82 -3.12
C TRP A 258 -7.80 -17.64 -3.22
N LEU A 259 -8.01 -16.97 -2.10
CA LEU A 259 -8.84 -15.79 -1.99
C LEU A 259 -8.06 -14.70 -1.25
N LEU A 260 -8.12 -13.46 -1.73
CA LEU A 260 -7.46 -12.33 -1.09
C LEU A 260 -8.48 -11.22 -0.86
N VAL A 261 -8.72 -10.89 0.41
CA VAL A 261 -9.60 -9.79 0.81
C VAL A 261 -8.77 -8.53 1.01
N SER A 262 -9.26 -7.42 0.46
CA SER A 262 -8.65 -6.10 0.63
C SER A 262 -9.71 -4.99 0.50
N GLU A 263 -9.25 -3.75 0.59
CA GLU A 263 -10.03 -2.57 0.24
C GLU A 263 -9.22 -1.65 -0.68
N GLY A 264 -9.89 -0.76 -1.41
CA GLY A 264 -9.20 0.14 -2.32
C GLY A 264 -10.00 1.40 -2.67
N SER A 265 -9.33 2.37 -3.30
CA SER A 265 -9.93 3.67 -3.65
C SER A 265 -10.47 4.41 -2.41
N LEU A 266 -9.63 4.53 -1.38
CA LEU A 266 -10.01 5.13 -0.09
C LEU A 266 -10.10 6.66 -0.21
N PRO A 267 -11.33 7.27 -0.18
CA PRO A 267 -11.49 8.73 -0.28
C PRO A 267 -11.23 9.40 1.07
N ARG A 268 -10.97 10.71 1.05
CA ARG A 268 -10.74 11.51 2.27
C ARG A 268 -11.94 11.53 3.24
N SER A 269 -13.14 11.21 2.75
CA SER A 269 -14.37 11.16 3.55
C SER A 269 -14.58 9.83 4.28
N TYR A 270 -13.64 8.86 4.13
CA TYR A 270 -13.76 7.53 4.71
C TYR A 270 -12.56 7.21 5.61
N CYS A 271 -12.68 6.18 6.46
CA CYS A 271 -11.60 5.65 7.29
C CYS A 271 -10.98 4.41 6.63
N GLY A 272 -9.74 4.07 6.96
CA GLY A 272 -9.20 2.75 6.67
C GLY A 272 -9.93 1.69 7.51
N THR A 273 -10.36 0.58 6.90
CA THR A 273 -11.04 -0.49 7.64
C THR A 273 -10.12 -1.68 7.88
N ARG A 274 -10.60 -2.60 8.69
CA ARG A 274 -9.94 -3.87 9.03
C ARG A 274 -10.97 -4.97 9.16
N LEU A 275 -10.56 -6.23 9.20
CA LEU A 275 -11.45 -7.31 9.62
C LEU A 275 -11.52 -7.33 11.16
N ARG A 276 -12.72 -7.54 11.72
CA ARG A 276 -12.92 -7.61 13.19
C ARG A 276 -12.10 -8.76 13.78
N SER A 277 -11.79 -8.67 15.07
CA SER A 277 -11.02 -9.68 15.80
C SER A 277 -11.67 -11.05 15.79
N GLU A 278 -12.98 -11.06 16.06
CA GLU A 278 -13.79 -12.28 16.10
C GLU A 278 -14.40 -12.56 14.73
N SER A 279 -14.37 -13.82 14.33
CA SER A 279 -14.93 -14.30 13.06
C SER A 279 -15.64 -15.65 13.27
N PRO A 280 -16.77 -15.66 14.03
CA PRO A 280 -17.50 -16.87 14.35
C PRO A 280 -17.90 -17.63 13.08
N ALA A 281 -17.76 -18.95 13.10
CA ALA A 281 -18.02 -19.83 11.95
C ALA A 281 -17.22 -19.48 10.67
N GLY A 282 -16.15 -18.70 10.76
CA GLY A 282 -15.35 -18.28 9.60
C GLY A 282 -15.91 -17.06 8.86
N GLU A 283 -16.85 -16.32 9.45
CA GLU A 283 -17.39 -15.10 8.88
C GLU A 283 -16.65 -13.87 9.40
N TYR A 284 -15.83 -13.25 8.54
CA TYR A 284 -15.04 -12.08 8.84
C TYR A 284 -15.79 -10.80 8.46
N SER A 285 -16.14 -9.99 9.45
CA SER A 285 -16.85 -8.72 9.23
C SER A 285 -15.89 -7.54 9.17
N VAL A 286 -16.26 -6.51 8.41
CA VAL A 286 -15.56 -5.23 8.36
C VAL A 286 -15.71 -4.50 9.69
N GLY A 287 -14.62 -3.90 10.17
CA GLY A 287 -14.55 -3.10 11.38
C GLY A 287 -13.96 -1.72 11.12
N PHE A 288 -14.45 -0.72 11.85
CA PHE A 288 -13.89 0.64 11.83
C PHE A 288 -12.70 0.74 12.79
N PRO A 289 -11.86 1.79 12.65
CA PRO A 289 -10.71 2.03 13.51
C PRO A 289 -11.08 2.27 14.97
N ASP A 290 -10.08 2.15 15.86
CA ASP A 290 -10.21 2.57 17.26
C ASP A 290 -10.43 4.09 17.33
N PRO A 291 -11.28 4.60 18.26
CA PRO A 291 -11.54 6.03 18.41
C PRO A 291 -10.30 6.93 18.62
N ARG A 292 -9.17 6.35 19.03
CA ARG A 292 -7.90 7.04 19.22
C ARG A 292 -7.08 7.24 17.93
N GLU A 293 -7.45 6.59 16.84
CA GLU A 293 -6.75 6.63 15.56
C GLU A 293 -7.14 7.86 14.72
N ILE A 294 -7.09 9.03 15.31
CA ILE A 294 -7.54 10.29 14.68
C ILE A 294 -6.41 11.31 14.58
N PHE A 295 -6.52 12.20 13.60
CA PHE A 295 -5.87 13.50 13.68
C PHE A 295 -6.53 14.31 14.81
N PRO A 296 -5.77 15.04 15.64
CA PRO A 296 -6.34 15.74 16.81
C PRO A 296 -7.56 16.60 16.50
N GLY A 297 -8.65 16.32 17.19
CA GLY A 297 -9.92 17.03 17.01
C GLY A 297 -10.75 16.60 15.80
N GLY A 298 -10.30 15.60 15.05
CA GLY A 298 -11.00 15.08 13.87
C GLY A 298 -11.90 13.88 14.15
N ALA A 299 -12.62 13.42 13.12
CA ALA A 299 -13.51 12.26 13.20
C ALA A 299 -12.75 10.94 13.00
N VAL A 300 -13.24 9.88 13.66
CA VAL A 300 -12.78 8.51 13.41
C VAL A 300 -13.63 7.84 12.31
N ASN A 301 -14.95 7.99 12.41
CA ASN A 301 -15.89 7.36 11.49
C ASN A 301 -16.00 8.11 10.16
N PRO A 302 -16.34 7.40 9.08
CA PRO A 302 -16.60 8.02 7.78
C PRO A 302 -17.71 9.07 7.86
N GLN A 303 -17.49 10.22 7.19
CA GLN A 303 -18.50 11.28 7.12
C GLN A 303 -18.41 12.07 5.82
N SER A 304 -19.58 12.42 5.25
CA SER A 304 -19.69 13.20 4.02
C SER A 304 -21.07 13.81 3.85
N THR A 305 -21.18 14.75 2.95
CA THR A 305 -22.47 15.15 2.35
C THR A 305 -22.91 14.13 1.30
N LEU A 306 -24.18 14.18 0.85
CA LEU A 306 -24.68 13.34 -0.23
C LEU A 306 -24.72 14.11 -1.56
N PRO A 307 -24.45 13.45 -2.71
CA PRO A 307 -24.24 12.02 -2.91
C PRO A 307 -22.88 11.55 -2.37
N TRP A 308 -22.82 10.30 -1.88
CA TRP A 308 -21.63 9.75 -1.28
C TRP A 308 -21.35 8.32 -1.74
N THR A 309 -20.06 7.97 -1.91
CA THR A 309 -19.60 6.64 -2.33
C THR A 309 -18.55 6.13 -1.36
N THR A 310 -18.68 4.86 -0.94
CA THR A 310 -17.71 4.20 -0.06
C THR A 310 -16.51 3.65 -0.86
N PRO A 311 -15.40 3.27 -0.20
CA PRO A 311 -14.33 2.51 -0.82
C PRO A 311 -14.83 1.17 -1.38
N TRP A 312 -14.04 0.57 -2.28
CA TRP A 312 -14.27 -0.78 -2.74
C TRP A 312 -13.85 -1.81 -1.68
N ARG A 313 -14.71 -2.81 -1.43
CA ARG A 313 -14.34 -4.06 -0.79
C ARG A 313 -13.95 -5.03 -1.88
N ILE A 314 -12.75 -5.60 -1.80
CA ILE A 314 -12.09 -6.34 -2.88
C ILE A 314 -11.93 -7.80 -2.46
N LEU A 315 -12.26 -8.71 -3.36
CA LEU A 315 -11.98 -10.15 -3.22
C LEU A 315 -11.36 -10.68 -4.53
N VAL A 316 -10.06 -10.98 -4.52
CA VAL A 316 -9.43 -11.75 -5.59
C VAL A 316 -9.73 -13.22 -5.39
N VAL A 317 -10.02 -13.95 -6.48
CA VAL A 317 -10.37 -15.37 -6.43
C VAL A 317 -9.68 -16.13 -7.58
N GLY A 318 -8.95 -17.20 -7.26
CA GLY A 318 -8.35 -18.07 -8.26
C GLY A 318 -7.16 -18.87 -7.76
N SER A 319 -6.23 -19.20 -8.64
CA SER A 319 -4.96 -19.84 -8.26
C SER A 319 -4.05 -18.86 -7.51
N LEU A 320 -3.01 -19.35 -6.83
CA LEU A 320 -2.00 -18.49 -6.21
C LEU A 320 -1.35 -17.54 -7.25
N LYS A 321 -1.17 -18.02 -8.49
CA LYS A 321 -0.76 -17.19 -9.62
C LYS A 321 -1.74 -16.04 -9.87
N THR A 322 -3.04 -16.30 -9.84
CA THR A 322 -4.07 -15.25 -10.00
C THR A 322 -3.90 -14.17 -8.93
N VAL A 323 -3.69 -14.56 -7.67
CA VAL A 323 -3.44 -13.61 -6.57
C VAL A 323 -2.17 -12.82 -6.82
N ALA A 324 -1.04 -13.49 -7.09
CA ALA A 324 0.27 -12.84 -7.26
C ALA A 324 0.32 -11.89 -8.47
N GLU A 325 -0.41 -12.20 -9.56
CA GLU A 325 -0.42 -11.39 -10.80
C GLU A 325 -1.57 -10.37 -10.85
N SER A 326 -2.59 -10.42 -9.95
CA SER A 326 -3.74 -9.51 -9.92
C SER A 326 -3.32 -8.05 -9.70
N MET A 327 -3.99 -7.15 -10.41
CA MET A 327 -3.87 -5.69 -10.23
C MET A 327 -5.14 -5.06 -9.64
N LEU A 328 -6.09 -5.88 -9.16
CA LEU A 328 -7.44 -5.44 -8.83
C LEU A 328 -7.48 -4.30 -7.80
N GLY A 329 -6.57 -4.28 -6.82
CA GLY A 329 -6.45 -3.18 -5.86
C GLY A 329 -6.07 -1.84 -6.49
N VAL A 330 -5.34 -1.86 -7.61
CA VAL A 330 -4.93 -0.67 -8.37
C VAL A 330 -5.92 -0.37 -9.49
N ASP A 331 -6.47 -1.42 -10.13
CA ASP A 331 -7.48 -1.27 -11.20
C ASP A 331 -8.70 -0.46 -10.73
N LEU A 332 -9.12 -0.66 -9.50
CA LEU A 332 -10.29 0.01 -8.90
C LEU A 332 -9.99 1.40 -8.32
N ALA A 333 -8.71 1.79 -8.23
CA ALA A 333 -8.34 3.10 -7.73
C ALA A 333 -8.76 4.22 -8.69
N GLU A 334 -9.04 5.39 -8.13
CA GLU A 334 -9.37 6.57 -8.91
C GLU A 334 -8.21 6.96 -9.85
N PRO A 335 -8.51 7.39 -11.08
CA PRO A 335 -7.46 7.91 -11.96
C PRO A 335 -6.83 9.19 -11.39
N PRO A 336 -5.61 9.56 -11.82
CA PRO A 336 -4.97 10.79 -11.39
C PRO A 336 -5.85 12.02 -11.71
N THR A 337 -5.96 12.93 -10.75
CA THR A 337 -6.67 14.19 -10.91
C THR A 337 -5.87 15.20 -11.73
N GLN A 338 -4.55 15.01 -11.78
CA GLN A 338 -3.61 15.81 -12.57
C GLN A 338 -2.73 14.88 -13.41
N PRO A 339 -2.28 15.30 -14.62
CA PRO A 339 -1.30 14.56 -15.39
C PRO A 339 -0.06 14.28 -14.52
N ALA A 340 0.53 13.11 -14.65
CA ALA A 340 1.82 12.84 -14.01
C ALA A 340 2.85 13.85 -14.50
N ASP A 341 3.54 14.52 -13.58
CA ASP A 341 4.65 15.39 -13.91
C ASP A 341 5.79 14.51 -14.50
N ALA A 342 6.35 14.95 -15.63
CA ALA A 342 7.48 14.27 -16.26
C ALA A 342 8.74 14.24 -15.37
N THR A 343 8.78 15.02 -14.30
CA THR A 343 9.87 15.02 -13.30
C THR A 343 9.74 13.89 -12.27
N ILE A 344 8.56 13.25 -12.17
CA ILE A 344 8.33 12.12 -11.25
C ILE A 344 8.98 10.88 -11.84
N GLU A 345 10.09 10.46 -11.25
CA GLU A 345 10.89 9.34 -11.71
C GLU A 345 11.09 8.32 -10.58
N PRO A 346 10.62 7.06 -10.72
CA PRO A 346 10.99 5.99 -9.81
C PRO A 346 12.49 5.76 -9.79
N GLY A 347 13.02 5.23 -8.68
CA GLY A 347 14.45 5.01 -8.61
C GLY A 347 14.92 4.27 -7.36
N LYS A 348 16.23 4.22 -7.22
CA LYS A 348 16.93 3.61 -6.07
C LYS A 348 17.50 4.70 -5.19
N ALA A 349 17.53 4.46 -3.88
CA ALA A 349 18.03 5.39 -2.89
C ALA A 349 19.06 4.74 -1.96
N ALA A 350 20.11 5.48 -1.62
CA ALA A 350 20.98 5.18 -0.49
C ALA A 350 20.34 5.76 0.78
N TRP A 351 20.40 5.00 1.88
CA TRP A 351 19.83 5.40 3.16
C TRP A 351 20.73 4.92 4.30
N SER A 352 21.21 5.85 5.13
CA SER A 352 22.19 5.55 6.17
C SER A 352 21.59 4.99 7.46
N TRP A 353 20.34 5.36 7.76
CA TRP A 353 19.75 5.16 9.07
C TRP A 353 19.58 3.69 9.49
N PRO A 354 19.17 2.74 8.63
CA PRO A 354 18.88 1.36 9.08
C PRO A 354 20.06 0.68 9.79
N LEU A 355 21.29 0.92 9.33
CA LEU A 355 22.48 0.33 9.92
C LEU A 355 23.28 1.28 10.82
N LEU A 356 23.11 2.59 10.69
CA LEU A 356 23.93 3.57 11.41
C LEU A 356 23.15 4.36 12.48
N GLY A 357 21.81 4.42 12.40
CA GLY A 357 20.94 5.08 13.38
C GLY A 357 21.04 6.61 13.40
N ASP A 358 20.24 7.23 14.27
CA ASP A 358 20.05 8.69 14.42
C ASP A 358 21.35 9.48 14.59
N GLY A 359 22.31 8.95 15.34
CA GLY A 359 23.59 9.63 15.62
C GLY A 359 24.49 9.84 14.40
N ASN A 360 24.18 9.20 13.27
CA ASN A 360 24.93 9.30 12.03
C ASN A 360 24.22 10.14 10.95
N THR A 361 23.13 10.84 11.29
CA THR A 361 22.55 11.87 10.43
C THR A 361 23.37 13.14 10.51
N ILE A 362 24.65 13.06 10.16
CA ILE A 362 25.61 14.17 10.19
C ILE A 362 26.18 14.45 8.80
N TYR A 363 26.61 15.68 8.55
CA TYR A 363 27.03 16.18 7.23
C TYR A 363 28.02 15.26 6.51
N GLU A 364 29.07 14.82 7.17
CA GLU A 364 30.14 14.02 6.53
C GLU A 364 29.65 12.60 6.17
N VAL A 365 28.78 11.98 6.98
CA VAL A 365 28.20 10.68 6.68
C VAL A 365 27.25 10.81 5.49
N GLN A 366 26.38 11.82 5.47
CA GLN A 366 25.43 12.01 4.36
C GLN A 366 26.15 12.30 3.04
N LYS A 367 27.26 13.04 3.09
CA LYS A 367 28.11 13.25 1.92
C LYS A 367 28.71 11.94 1.37
N GLN A 368 29.14 11.02 2.24
CA GLN A 368 29.61 9.69 1.84
C GLN A 368 28.48 8.87 1.18
N PHE A 369 27.23 8.96 1.69
CA PHE A 369 26.08 8.27 1.10
C PHE A 369 25.65 8.87 -0.24
N ILE A 370 25.83 10.17 -0.43
CA ILE A 370 25.65 10.81 -1.75
C ILE A 370 26.69 10.27 -2.74
N ASP A 371 27.97 10.18 -2.36
CA ASP A 371 29.04 9.60 -3.19
C ASP A 371 28.77 8.11 -3.49
N TYR A 372 28.27 7.37 -2.52
CA TYR A 372 27.83 5.98 -2.68
C TYR A 372 26.69 5.84 -3.68
N ALA A 373 25.62 6.63 -3.54
CA ALA A 373 24.51 6.64 -4.49
C ALA A 373 25.02 6.95 -5.92
N ALA A 374 25.87 7.96 -6.07
CA ALA A 374 26.50 8.31 -7.35
C ALA A 374 27.32 7.16 -7.93
N GLY A 375 28.14 6.49 -7.12
CA GLY A 375 28.97 5.35 -7.53
C GLY A 375 28.14 4.13 -7.97
N MET A 376 26.97 3.94 -7.35
CA MET A 376 26.00 2.90 -7.71
C MET A 376 25.07 3.30 -8.86
N GLY A 377 25.12 4.55 -9.33
CA GLY A 377 24.17 5.06 -10.32
C GLY A 377 22.74 5.20 -9.78
N TRP A 378 22.58 5.31 -8.46
CA TRP A 378 21.29 5.52 -7.82
C TRP A 378 20.88 6.99 -7.88
N ARG A 379 19.59 7.20 -8.12
CA ARG A 379 19.03 8.54 -8.34
C ARG A 379 18.90 9.35 -7.05
N TYR A 380 18.72 8.68 -5.90
CA TYR A 380 18.33 9.31 -4.66
C TYR A 380 19.25 8.97 -3.51
N CYS A 381 19.29 9.89 -2.52
CA CYS A 381 19.87 9.68 -1.20
C CYS A 381 18.89 10.27 -0.18
N LEU A 382 18.44 9.45 0.78
CA LEU A 382 17.59 9.88 1.88
C LEU A 382 18.45 10.31 3.07
N ILE A 383 18.24 11.53 3.52
CA ILE A 383 18.77 12.07 4.77
C ILE A 383 17.66 12.00 5.81
N ASP A 384 17.87 11.15 6.82
CA ASP A 384 16.84 10.76 7.78
C ASP A 384 16.70 11.73 8.97
N ALA A 385 15.93 11.34 9.98
CA ALA A 385 15.57 12.11 11.16
C ALA A 385 16.73 12.88 11.81
N LEU A 386 16.42 13.96 12.50
CA LEU A 386 17.36 14.88 13.19
C LEU A 386 18.25 15.69 12.25
N TRP A 387 18.06 15.65 10.95
CA TRP A 387 18.87 16.46 10.02
C TRP A 387 18.76 17.97 10.29
N ASP A 388 17.62 18.44 10.79
CA ASP A 388 17.39 19.86 11.12
C ASP A 388 18.21 20.34 12.30
N THR A 389 18.50 19.46 13.26
CA THR A 389 19.27 19.76 14.48
C THR A 389 20.75 19.41 14.36
N GLN A 390 21.09 18.32 13.65
CA GLN A 390 22.48 17.85 13.54
C GLN A 390 23.22 18.46 12.33
N ILE A 391 22.50 18.82 11.26
CA ILE A 391 23.07 19.38 10.03
C ILE A 391 22.61 20.83 9.85
N GLY A 392 21.28 21.07 9.90
CA GLY A 392 20.66 22.36 9.66
C GLY A 392 20.46 22.69 8.18
N TYR A 393 19.51 23.58 7.91
CA TYR A 393 19.06 23.88 6.54
C TYR A 393 20.17 24.39 5.61
N ASP A 394 21.07 25.24 6.09
CA ASP A 394 22.15 25.80 5.25
C ASP A 394 23.08 24.69 4.77
N LYS A 395 23.45 23.79 5.66
CA LYS A 395 24.30 22.63 5.33
C LYS A 395 23.57 21.58 4.51
N ILE A 396 22.27 21.42 4.69
CA ILE A 396 21.43 20.59 3.78
C ILE A 396 21.45 21.20 2.37
N LYS A 397 21.34 22.52 2.22
CA LYS A 397 21.46 23.17 0.91
C LYS A 397 22.81 22.89 0.25
N GLU A 398 23.92 22.93 0.99
CA GLU A 398 25.24 22.54 0.49
C GLU A 398 25.26 21.08 0.01
N LEU A 399 24.65 20.14 0.80
CA LEU A 399 24.54 18.73 0.40
C LEU A 399 23.68 18.52 -0.84
N VAL A 400 22.58 19.27 -1.00
CA VAL A 400 21.73 19.24 -2.20
C VAL A 400 22.51 19.68 -3.43
N ASP A 401 23.29 20.78 -3.34
CA ASP A 401 24.12 21.26 -4.44
C ASP A 401 25.25 20.28 -4.78
N TYR A 402 25.87 19.68 -3.74
CA TYR A 402 26.86 18.63 -3.89
C TYR A 402 26.31 17.39 -4.59
N ALA A 403 25.12 16.95 -4.19
CA ALA A 403 24.43 15.79 -4.77
C ALA A 403 24.04 16.05 -6.23
N ARG A 404 23.53 17.25 -6.54
CA ARG A 404 23.18 17.66 -7.90
C ARG A 404 24.38 17.57 -8.85
N GLY A 405 25.58 18.01 -8.40
CA GLY A 405 26.83 17.85 -9.14
C GLY A 405 27.20 16.39 -9.45
N ARG A 406 26.59 15.42 -8.76
CA ARG A 406 26.78 13.98 -8.92
C ARG A 406 25.59 13.25 -9.53
N LYS A 407 24.58 14.00 -9.98
CA LYS A 407 23.32 13.47 -10.52
C LYS A 407 22.50 12.67 -9.49
N VAL A 408 22.65 12.98 -8.22
CA VAL A 408 21.87 12.43 -7.10
C VAL A 408 20.93 13.52 -6.61
N SER A 409 19.70 13.14 -6.25
CA SER A 409 18.70 14.02 -5.65
C SER A 409 18.46 13.65 -4.20
N ILE A 410 18.24 14.65 -3.35
CA ILE A 410 18.07 14.46 -1.91
C ILE A 410 16.60 14.32 -1.57
N LEU A 411 16.30 13.32 -0.72
CA LEU A 411 15.04 13.17 -0.01
C LEU A 411 15.28 13.51 1.46
N LEU A 412 14.29 14.13 2.13
CA LEU A 412 14.40 14.51 3.54
C LEU A 412 13.28 13.87 4.37
N TRP A 413 13.63 13.49 5.59
CA TRP A 413 12.71 12.92 6.56
C TRP A 413 11.97 14.00 7.36
N TYR A 414 10.70 13.72 7.71
CA TYR A 414 9.86 14.54 8.59
C TYR A 414 9.02 13.66 9.51
N ASN A 415 8.75 14.14 10.72
CA ASN A 415 7.70 13.61 11.58
C ASN A 415 6.35 14.17 11.12
N SER A 416 5.35 13.31 10.91
CA SER A 416 3.98 13.73 10.59
C SER A 416 3.33 14.49 11.74
N ALA A 417 3.77 14.22 12.96
CA ALA A 417 3.16 14.70 14.19
C ALA A 417 3.69 16.04 14.69
N GLY A 418 2.85 16.69 15.46
CA GLY A 418 3.21 17.68 16.43
C GLY A 418 3.19 17.05 17.83
N SER A 419 2.01 17.04 18.46
CA SER A 419 1.84 16.61 19.85
C SER A 419 1.23 15.23 20.05
N TRP A 420 0.73 14.56 19.02
CA TRP A 420 -0.03 13.30 19.19
C TRP A 420 0.80 12.03 19.34
N ASN A 421 2.11 12.11 19.15
CA ASN A 421 3.04 11.08 19.56
C ASN A 421 4.22 11.69 20.31
N SER A 422 4.92 10.90 21.09
CA SER A 422 6.06 11.34 21.91
C SER A 422 7.42 10.97 21.33
N THR A 423 7.50 10.70 20.02
CA THR A 423 8.77 10.40 19.35
C THR A 423 9.70 11.62 19.41
N PRO A 424 11.02 11.45 19.71
CA PRO A 424 11.94 12.58 19.82
C PRO A 424 12.45 13.10 18.46
N GLN A 425 12.22 12.36 17.37
CA GLN A 425 12.74 12.66 16.04
C GLN A 425 12.13 13.94 15.47
N THR A 426 12.99 14.79 14.93
CA THR A 426 12.65 16.06 14.25
C THR A 426 13.15 16.04 12.80
N PRO A 427 12.62 16.89 11.89
CA PRO A 427 11.68 18.01 12.10
C PRO A 427 10.26 17.58 12.49
N ARG A 428 9.65 18.33 13.40
CA ARG A 428 8.25 18.16 13.84
C ARG A 428 7.46 19.43 13.59
N ASP A 429 6.12 19.36 13.69
CA ASP A 429 5.19 20.50 13.57
C ASP A 429 5.23 21.23 12.21
N ARG A 430 5.80 20.58 11.16
CA ARG A 430 5.92 21.18 9.83
C ARG A 430 4.81 20.74 8.88
N MET A 431 4.17 19.58 9.15
CA MET A 431 3.21 18.95 8.24
C MET A 431 1.74 19.14 8.66
N LEU A 432 1.45 19.77 9.81
CA LEU A 432 0.16 19.76 10.46
C LEU A 432 -0.95 20.48 9.71
N THR A 433 -0.67 21.65 9.16
CA THR A 433 -1.65 22.48 8.45
C THR A 433 -1.19 22.80 7.03
N HIS A 434 -2.14 23.17 6.18
CA HIS A 434 -1.83 23.65 4.82
C HIS A 434 -0.77 24.74 4.82
N GLU A 435 -0.94 25.77 5.66
CA GLU A 435 -0.02 26.90 5.72
C GLU A 435 1.38 26.49 6.17
N SER A 436 1.48 25.56 7.15
CA SER A 436 2.78 25.05 7.61
C SER A 436 3.47 24.24 6.54
N ARG A 437 2.72 23.40 5.80
CA ARG A 437 3.25 22.58 4.70
C ARG A 437 3.72 23.47 3.54
N VAL A 438 2.88 24.39 3.07
CA VAL A 438 3.24 25.31 1.98
C VAL A 438 4.50 26.09 2.31
N LYS A 439 4.59 26.67 3.51
CA LYS A 439 5.78 27.40 3.95
C LYS A 439 7.05 26.53 3.94
N GLU A 440 6.94 25.29 4.37
CA GLU A 440 8.07 24.37 4.38
C GLU A 440 8.41 23.90 2.96
N PHE A 441 7.42 23.58 2.14
CA PHE A 441 7.59 23.13 0.77
C PHE A 441 8.19 24.21 -0.13
N ASP A 442 7.80 25.48 0.01
CA ASP A 442 8.45 26.61 -0.66
C ASP A 442 9.95 26.66 -0.36
N ARG A 443 10.30 26.49 0.91
CA ARG A 443 11.72 26.46 1.34
C ARG A 443 12.49 25.29 0.73
N LEU A 444 11.91 24.08 0.79
CA LEU A 444 12.56 22.87 0.28
C LEU A 444 12.71 22.89 -1.24
N GLN A 445 11.70 23.42 -1.97
CA GLN A 445 11.75 23.59 -3.42
C GLN A 445 12.88 24.58 -3.80
N ALA A 446 12.98 25.71 -3.09
CA ALA A 446 14.05 26.70 -3.31
C ALA A 446 15.44 26.10 -3.03
N MET A 447 15.54 25.13 -2.14
CA MET A 447 16.78 24.38 -1.88
C MET A 447 17.08 23.33 -2.95
N GLY A 448 16.06 22.84 -3.68
CA GLY A 448 16.15 21.78 -4.68
C GLY A 448 16.05 20.37 -4.13
N VAL A 449 15.35 20.20 -3.02
CA VAL A 449 14.97 18.88 -2.47
C VAL A 449 13.99 18.21 -3.44
N ALA A 450 14.12 16.88 -3.61
CA ALA A 450 13.33 16.14 -4.60
C ALA A 450 12.11 15.43 -3.99
N GLY A 451 12.06 15.22 -2.69
CA GLY A 451 10.96 14.51 -2.07
C GLY A 451 11.11 14.33 -0.56
N LEU A 452 10.11 13.72 0.04
CA LEU A 452 9.98 13.61 1.49
C LEU A 452 9.64 12.19 1.92
N LYS A 453 10.27 11.72 3.00
CA LYS A 453 9.82 10.62 3.85
C LYS A 453 9.11 11.23 5.05
N ILE A 454 7.83 10.91 5.27
CA ILE A 454 7.06 11.41 6.42
C ILE A 454 6.60 10.23 7.26
N ASP A 455 6.85 10.30 8.57
CA ASP A 455 6.82 9.15 9.48
C ASP A 455 5.87 9.36 10.67
N PHE A 456 5.43 8.23 11.31
CA PHE A 456 4.71 8.17 12.60
C PHE A 456 3.27 8.70 12.59
N PHE A 457 2.45 8.29 11.65
CA PHE A 457 1.04 8.73 11.54
C PHE A 457 0.13 8.12 12.63
N GLY A 458 0.23 6.82 12.90
CA GLY A 458 -0.44 6.18 14.03
C GLY A 458 -1.95 6.12 13.97
N GLY A 459 -2.55 5.80 12.81
CA GLY A 459 -3.99 5.57 12.73
C GLY A 459 -4.62 5.55 11.35
N ASP A 460 -5.87 5.08 11.31
CA ASP A 460 -6.71 4.88 10.11
C ASP A 460 -8.04 5.63 10.17
N GLY A 461 -8.32 6.42 11.22
CA GLY A 461 -9.56 7.19 11.33
C GLY A 461 -9.75 8.14 10.14
N GLN A 462 -11.00 8.52 9.86
CA GLN A 462 -11.33 9.36 8.71
C GLN A 462 -10.46 10.63 8.64
N SER A 463 -10.26 11.30 9.79
CA SER A 463 -9.45 12.53 9.84
C SER A 463 -7.95 12.27 9.58
N MET A 464 -7.42 11.10 9.94
CA MET A 464 -6.05 10.72 9.63
C MET A 464 -5.91 10.41 8.13
N ILE A 465 -6.87 9.70 7.54
CA ILE A 465 -6.91 9.46 6.08
C ILE A 465 -7.00 10.79 5.31
N ALA A 466 -7.82 11.73 5.77
CA ALA A 466 -7.89 13.07 5.19
C ALA A 466 -6.53 13.78 5.26
N TYR A 467 -5.83 13.66 6.39
CA TYR A 467 -4.50 14.26 6.59
C TYR A 467 -3.43 13.70 5.63
N TYR A 468 -3.38 12.37 5.39
CA TYR A 468 -2.51 11.80 4.36
C TYR A 468 -2.78 12.43 2.98
N ARG A 469 -4.06 12.54 2.60
CA ARG A 469 -4.45 13.11 1.31
C ARG A 469 -4.17 14.60 1.21
N ASP A 470 -4.33 15.36 2.31
CA ASP A 470 -3.97 16.77 2.37
C ASP A 470 -2.47 17.00 2.10
N ILE A 471 -1.61 16.13 2.68
CA ILE A 471 -0.16 16.19 2.42
C ILE A 471 0.13 15.89 0.93
N LEU A 472 -0.51 14.87 0.36
CA LEU A 472 -0.33 14.52 -1.06
C LEU A 472 -0.83 15.63 -1.99
N ASP A 473 -2.01 16.20 -1.71
CA ASP A 473 -2.58 17.30 -2.49
C ASP A 473 -1.67 18.54 -2.45
N ASP A 474 -1.11 18.87 -1.29
CA ASP A 474 -0.21 20.02 -1.11
C ASP A 474 1.18 19.78 -1.71
N ALA A 475 1.67 18.55 -1.74
CA ALA A 475 2.99 18.20 -2.29
C ALA A 475 3.00 18.15 -3.83
N ALA A 476 1.87 17.84 -4.45
CA ALA A 476 1.76 17.64 -5.90
C ALA A 476 2.23 18.87 -6.73
N PRO A 477 1.85 20.13 -6.41
CA PRO A 477 2.32 21.30 -7.17
C PRO A 477 3.84 21.53 -7.11
N TYR A 478 4.51 20.95 -6.10
CA TYR A 478 5.96 21.06 -5.91
C TYR A 478 6.75 19.98 -6.64
N GLY A 479 6.05 18.94 -7.16
CA GLY A 479 6.69 17.78 -7.77
C GLY A 479 7.48 16.92 -6.79
N PHE A 480 7.18 16.99 -5.49
CA PHE A 480 7.85 16.18 -4.47
C PHE A 480 7.44 14.72 -4.54
N LEU A 481 8.44 13.84 -4.52
CA LEU A 481 8.25 12.41 -4.35
C LEU A 481 7.93 12.11 -2.89
N MET A 482 6.86 11.36 -2.66
CA MET A 482 6.37 11.09 -1.31
C MET A 482 6.59 9.64 -0.92
N ASN A 483 7.04 9.45 0.32
CA ASN A 483 7.15 8.16 1.01
C ASN A 483 6.58 8.32 2.42
N PHE A 484 5.72 7.39 2.85
CA PHE A 484 5.15 7.40 4.20
C PHE A 484 5.62 6.17 4.98
N HIS A 485 6.10 6.42 6.21
CA HIS A 485 6.49 5.40 7.18
C HIS A 485 5.65 5.50 8.45
N GLY A 486 5.69 4.49 9.33
CA GLY A 486 4.79 4.42 10.46
C GLY A 486 3.34 4.66 10.01
N ALA A 487 2.92 4.05 8.93
CA ALA A 487 1.84 4.52 8.08
C ALA A 487 0.76 3.45 7.84
N THR A 488 -0.38 3.90 7.32
CA THR A 488 -1.42 3.03 6.76
C THR A 488 -1.02 2.43 5.41
N LEU A 489 -1.89 1.59 4.82
CA LEU A 489 -1.71 1.02 3.48
C LEU A 489 -2.03 2.04 2.37
N PRO A 490 -1.39 1.96 1.20
CA PRO A 490 -1.68 2.85 0.06
C PRO A 490 -3.08 2.68 -0.53
N ARG A 491 -3.64 1.49 -0.56
CA ARG A 491 -4.99 1.19 -1.09
C ARG A 491 -5.25 1.74 -2.48
N GLY A 492 -4.21 1.70 -3.35
CA GLY A 492 -4.29 2.21 -4.72
C GLY A 492 -4.00 3.71 -4.87
N TRP A 493 -3.68 4.45 -3.81
CA TRP A 493 -3.37 5.89 -3.89
C TRP A 493 -2.23 6.22 -4.83
N GLN A 494 -1.26 5.33 -5.02
CA GLN A 494 -0.16 5.53 -5.97
C GLN A 494 -0.63 5.67 -7.43
N ARG A 495 -1.87 5.27 -7.77
CA ARG A 495 -2.48 5.56 -9.07
C ARG A 495 -3.12 6.95 -9.08
N THR A 496 -3.81 7.32 -8.01
CA THR A 496 -4.46 8.64 -7.88
C THR A 496 -3.43 9.76 -7.70
N TYR A 497 -2.34 9.46 -6.99
CA TYR A 497 -1.22 10.36 -6.70
C TYR A 497 0.08 9.77 -7.27
N PRO A 498 0.43 10.04 -8.54
CA PRO A 498 1.61 9.44 -9.18
C PRO A 498 2.94 9.75 -8.48
N HIS A 499 3.01 10.80 -7.67
CA HIS A 499 4.16 11.18 -6.87
C HIS A 499 4.26 10.44 -5.52
N LEU A 500 3.25 9.65 -5.14
CA LEU A 500 3.36 8.70 -4.03
C LEU A 500 4.14 7.48 -4.51
N MET A 501 5.42 7.43 -4.14
CA MET A 501 6.35 6.43 -4.63
C MET A 501 6.23 5.12 -3.87
N THR A 502 6.11 5.18 -2.56
CA THR A 502 6.09 4.00 -1.69
C THR A 502 5.51 4.33 -0.32
N MET A 503 5.15 3.30 0.42
CA MET A 503 4.78 3.38 1.84
C MET A 503 5.33 2.15 2.56
N GLU A 504 5.70 2.31 3.82
CA GLU A 504 6.18 1.20 4.64
C GLU A 504 5.05 0.20 4.94
N ALA A 505 4.28 0.41 5.98
CA ALA A 505 3.20 -0.48 6.43
C ALA A 505 3.60 -1.96 6.39
N VAL A 506 4.80 -2.27 6.86
CA VAL A 506 5.43 -3.59 6.89
C VAL A 506 6.54 -3.62 7.93
N ARG A 507 6.73 -4.76 8.59
CA ARG A 507 7.93 -4.97 9.39
C ARG A 507 9.11 -5.26 8.46
N GLY A 508 9.80 -4.19 8.04
CA GLY A 508 10.89 -4.22 7.07
C GLY A 508 12.24 -4.57 7.67
N LEU A 509 13.31 -4.40 6.87
CA LEU A 509 14.67 -4.77 7.28
C LEU A 509 15.19 -3.92 8.46
N GLU A 510 14.71 -2.70 8.64
CA GLU A 510 15.10 -1.89 9.81
C GLU A 510 14.77 -2.59 11.14
N TYR A 511 13.64 -3.32 11.24
CA TYR A 511 13.31 -4.11 12.42
C TYR A 511 14.28 -5.25 12.69
N ILE A 512 14.86 -5.81 11.63
CA ILE A 512 15.88 -6.87 11.74
C ILE A 512 17.13 -6.36 12.46
N THR A 513 17.43 -5.08 12.28
CA THR A 513 18.60 -4.45 12.93
C THR A 513 18.41 -4.21 14.43
N PHE A 514 17.17 -4.26 14.94
CA PHE A 514 16.88 -3.97 16.35
C PHE A 514 17.01 -5.20 17.25
N GLU A 515 16.51 -6.35 16.80
CA GLU A 515 16.40 -7.55 17.65
C GLU A 515 16.59 -8.84 16.85
N GLN A 516 17.28 -9.82 17.46
CA GLN A 516 17.50 -11.13 16.86
C GLN A 516 16.18 -11.85 16.49
N ALA A 517 15.13 -11.69 17.31
CA ALA A 517 13.82 -12.30 17.05
C ALA A 517 13.22 -11.85 15.72
N ASN A 518 13.51 -10.64 15.25
CA ASN A 518 13.07 -10.14 13.93
C ASN A 518 13.88 -10.82 12.81
N ALA A 519 15.20 -10.97 12.96
CA ALA A 519 16.03 -11.70 12.00
C ALA A 519 15.61 -13.17 11.90
N ASP A 520 15.18 -13.79 12.99
CA ASP A 520 14.68 -15.18 13.01
C ASP A 520 13.35 -15.34 12.23
N GLN A 521 12.55 -14.28 12.12
CA GLN A 521 11.26 -14.27 11.39
C GLN A 521 11.40 -13.87 9.91
N GLU A 522 12.46 -13.17 9.55
CA GLU A 522 12.65 -12.60 8.22
C GLU A 522 12.44 -13.59 7.08
N PRO A 523 13.02 -14.81 7.07
CA PRO A 523 12.93 -15.69 5.91
C PRO A 523 11.49 -16.03 5.54
N THR A 524 10.67 -16.39 6.54
CA THR A 524 9.26 -16.75 6.32
C THR A 524 8.38 -15.52 6.07
N HIS A 525 8.73 -14.39 6.66
CA HIS A 525 8.01 -13.12 6.46
C HIS A 525 8.23 -12.59 5.04
N ALA A 526 9.48 -12.51 4.58
CA ALA A 526 9.79 -12.07 3.22
C ALA A 526 9.12 -12.96 2.15
N ALA A 527 9.06 -14.30 2.37
CA ALA A 527 8.39 -15.23 1.46
C ALA A 527 6.84 -15.09 1.47
N MET A 528 6.27 -14.35 2.43
CA MET A 528 4.84 -14.04 2.51
C MET A 528 4.43 -12.80 1.72
N LEU A 529 5.26 -11.76 1.75
CA LEU A 529 4.90 -10.40 1.35
C LEU A 529 4.46 -10.25 -0.12
N PRO A 530 5.01 -10.97 -1.12
CA PRO A 530 4.53 -10.88 -2.50
C PRO A 530 3.09 -11.35 -2.71
N PHE A 531 2.54 -12.12 -1.77
CA PHE A 531 1.17 -12.63 -1.81
C PHE A 531 0.20 -11.81 -0.94
N THR A 532 0.72 -10.89 -0.14
CA THR A 532 -0.04 -10.10 0.84
C THR A 532 0.32 -8.62 0.69
N ARG A 533 1.10 -8.03 1.61
CA ARG A 533 1.38 -6.58 1.67
C ARG A 533 1.84 -5.97 0.33
N ASN A 534 2.66 -6.67 -0.43
CA ASN A 534 3.22 -6.17 -1.71
C ASN A 534 2.47 -6.71 -2.95
N VAL A 535 1.26 -7.27 -2.76
CA VAL A 535 0.49 -7.85 -3.87
C VAL A 535 -0.06 -6.78 -4.82
N PHE A 536 -0.51 -5.63 -4.33
CA PHE A 536 -1.05 -4.53 -5.13
C PHE A 536 -0.20 -3.28 -5.06
N ASP A 537 0.25 -2.94 -3.86
CA ASP A 537 0.77 -1.64 -3.51
C ASP A 537 2.29 -1.65 -3.36
N PRO A 538 2.99 -0.57 -3.69
CA PRO A 538 4.42 -0.43 -3.44
C PRO A 538 4.70 -0.53 -1.94
N MET A 539 5.88 -1.07 -1.60
CA MET A 539 6.28 -1.35 -0.23
C MET A 539 7.72 -0.95 0.00
N ASP A 540 7.96 -0.11 1.00
CA ASP A 540 9.31 0.25 1.43
C ASP A 540 9.81 -0.72 2.51
N PHE A 541 10.22 -1.90 2.07
CA PHE A 541 10.83 -2.91 2.93
C PHE A 541 12.27 -2.57 3.31
N THR A 542 12.90 -1.70 2.54
CA THR A 542 14.33 -1.34 2.66
C THR A 542 15.26 -2.55 2.58
N PRO A 543 15.19 -3.35 1.50
CA PRO A 543 15.90 -4.62 1.42
C PRO A 543 17.42 -4.46 1.38
N MET A 544 18.03 -5.58 1.61
CA MET A 544 19.37 -5.98 1.28
C MET A 544 20.45 -5.44 2.22
N VAL A 545 20.97 -6.36 3.03
CA VAL A 545 22.26 -6.25 3.69
C VAL A 545 23.12 -7.44 3.24
N LEU A 546 24.26 -7.17 2.62
CA LEU A 546 25.19 -8.18 2.08
C LEU A 546 26.36 -8.47 3.03
N ASP A 547 26.52 -7.67 4.09
CA ASP A 547 27.53 -7.83 5.12
C ASP A 547 26.88 -8.21 6.46
N ARG A 548 27.61 -8.10 7.53
CA ARG A 548 27.14 -8.36 8.89
C ARG A 548 26.31 -7.20 9.41
N ILE A 549 25.27 -7.51 10.16
CA ILE A 549 24.51 -6.56 10.97
C ILE A 549 25.07 -6.65 12.40
N ASN A 550 25.40 -5.50 12.99
CA ASN A 550 25.93 -5.47 14.37
C ASN A 550 24.92 -6.09 15.34
N HIS A 551 25.40 -6.97 16.21
CA HIS A 551 24.63 -7.67 17.25
C HIS A 551 23.53 -8.62 16.74
N ILE A 552 23.40 -8.83 15.43
CA ILE A 552 22.43 -9.70 14.81
C ILE A 552 23.13 -10.82 14.05
N GLU A 553 22.73 -12.05 14.31
CA GLU A 553 23.08 -13.21 13.49
C GLU A 553 22.07 -13.33 12.36
N ARG A 554 22.44 -12.91 11.14
CA ARG A 554 21.57 -13.06 9.97
C ARG A 554 21.17 -14.53 9.76
N ARG A 555 19.89 -14.77 9.49
CA ARG A 555 19.37 -16.08 9.09
C ARG A 555 19.39 -16.27 7.59
N THR A 556 19.21 -15.17 6.86
CA THR A 556 19.19 -15.15 5.39
C THR A 556 20.61 -15.19 4.81
N THR A 557 20.75 -15.78 3.63
CA THR A 557 21.99 -15.74 2.87
C THR A 557 22.09 -14.44 2.04
N SER A 558 23.25 -14.17 1.45
CA SER A 558 23.38 -13.02 0.55
C SER A 558 22.62 -13.20 -0.77
N GLY A 559 22.39 -14.43 -1.23
CA GLY A 559 21.52 -14.72 -2.37
C GLY A 559 20.05 -14.39 -2.07
N PHE A 560 19.59 -14.69 -0.86
CA PHE A 560 18.27 -14.31 -0.37
C PHE A 560 18.09 -12.79 -0.38
N GLU A 561 19.01 -12.05 0.27
CA GLU A 561 18.97 -10.59 0.34
C GLU A 561 18.97 -9.92 -1.04
N LEU A 562 19.82 -10.42 -1.94
CA LEU A 562 19.90 -9.89 -3.30
C LEU A 562 18.56 -10.09 -4.06
N ALA A 563 17.91 -11.23 -3.85
CA ALA A 563 16.62 -11.55 -4.49
C ALA A 563 15.49 -10.59 -4.09
N LEU A 564 15.51 -10.05 -2.86
CA LEU A 564 14.51 -9.09 -2.40
C LEU A 564 14.45 -7.83 -3.27
N SER A 565 15.58 -7.43 -3.88
CA SER A 565 15.65 -6.28 -4.79
C SER A 565 14.79 -6.44 -6.05
N VAL A 566 14.42 -7.67 -6.41
CA VAL A 566 13.54 -8.00 -7.54
C VAL A 566 12.15 -8.41 -7.06
N LEU A 567 12.07 -9.17 -5.97
CA LEU A 567 10.80 -9.68 -5.45
C LEU A 567 9.87 -8.57 -4.97
N PHE A 568 10.41 -7.51 -4.36
CA PHE A 568 9.60 -6.41 -3.84
C PHE A 568 9.50 -5.25 -4.82
N THR A 569 8.29 -4.70 -4.94
CA THR A 569 8.01 -3.51 -5.75
C THR A 569 7.94 -2.29 -4.86
N SER A 570 8.67 -1.24 -5.27
CA SER A 570 8.67 0.08 -4.66
C SER A 570 8.94 1.12 -5.74
N GLY A 571 8.30 2.28 -5.67
CA GLY A 571 8.62 3.39 -6.57
C GLY A 571 9.95 4.06 -6.25
N ILE A 572 10.31 4.09 -4.96
CA ILE A 572 11.67 4.38 -4.50
C ILE A 572 12.13 3.17 -3.69
N GLN A 573 13.12 2.45 -4.22
CA GLN A 573 13.72 1.32 -3.53
C GLN A 573 14.88 1.85 -2.67
N HIS A 574 14.66 2.02 -1.38
CA HIS A 574 15.71 2.28 -0.43
C HIS A 574 16.53 1.02 -0.18
N TYR A 575 17.85 1.14 -0.10
CA TYR A 575 18.75 0.04 0.25
C TYR A 575 19.40 0.28 1.59
N ALA A 576 19.37 -0.74 2.45
CA ALA A 576 19.95 -0.68 3.79
C ALA A 576 21.46 -0.83 3.80
N GLU A 577 22.05 -1.47 2.78
CA GLU A 577 23.51 -1.71 2.74
C GLU A 577 24.29 -0.41 2.70
N ILE A 578 25.32 -0.33 3.54
CA ILE A 578 26.22 0.83 3.66
C ILE A 578 27.40 0.73 2.69
N PRO A 579 28.10 1.86 2.39
CA PRO A 579 29.25 1.86 1.47
C PRO A 579 30.30 0.81 1.78
N ALA A 580 30.61 0.58 3.07
CA ALA A 580 31.62 -0.38 3.50
C ALA A 580 31.26 -1.83 3.25
N GLY A 581 29.96 -2.19 3.43
CA GLY A 581 29.45 -3.53 3.11
C GLY A 581 29.37 -3.77 1.61
N MET A 582 28.84 -2.80 0.85
CA MET A 582 28.78 -2.88 -0.61
C MET A 582 30.18 -2.99 -1.26
N ALA A 583 31.19 -2.39 -0.68
CA ALA A 583 32.56 -2.51 -1.19
C ALA A 583 33.11 -3.95 -1.09
N LYS A 584 32.64 -4.73 -0.11
CA LYS A 584 33.04 -6.14 0.08
C LYS A 584 32.27 -7.07 -0.88
N ALA A 585 31.10 -6.63 -1.39
CA ALA A 585 30.29 -7.45 -2.31
C ALA A 585 31.06 -7.69 -3.62
N PRO A 586 30.90 -8.90 -4.24
CA PRO A 586 31.48 -9.20 -5.54
C PRO A 586 31.07 -8.18 -6.62
N GLY A 587 31.91 -7.97 -7.63
CA GLY A 587 31.62 -7.02 -8.72
C GLY A 587 30.33 -7.33 -9.44
N CYS A 588 30.06 -8.60 -9.70
CA CYS A 588 28.83 -9.07 -10.35
C CYS A 588 27.55 -8.66 -9.61
N VAL A 589 27.60 -8.59 -8.28
CA VAL A 589 26.46 -8.14 -7.45
C VAL A 589 26.19 -6.65 -7.65
N ARG A 590 27.25 -5.83 -7.60
CA ARG A 590 27.13 -4.39 -7.86
C ARG A 590 26.61 -4.11 -9.27
N ASP A 591 27.10 -4.85 -10.27
CA ASP A 591 26.68 -4.72 -11.65
C ASP A 591 25.21 -5.14 -11.82
N PHE A 592 24.78 -6.22 -11.17
CA PHE A 592 23.39 -6.66 -11.14
C PHE A 592 22.47 -5.58 -10.54
N ILE A 593 22.79 -5.04 -9.36
CA ILE A 593 21.98 -4.02 -8.69
C ILE A 593 21.88 -2.75 -9.56
N LYS A 594 22.95 -2.36 -10.26
CA LYS A 594 22.90 -1.24 -11.22
C LYS A 594 21.97 -1.53 -12.39
N ARG A 595 21.93 -2.79 -12.86
CA ARG A 595 21.11 -3.22 -14.01
C ARG A 595 19.60 -3.34 -13.69
N ILE A 596 19.21 -3.54 -12.44
CA ILE A 596 17.78 -3.60 -12.06
C ILE A 596 17.06 -2.34 -12.58
N PRO A 597 15.93 -2.47 -13.32
CA PRO A 597 15.22 -1.33 -13.90
C PRO A 597 14.57 -0.47 -12.81
N LYS A 598 14.18 0.76 -13.17
CA LYS A 598 13.46 1.68 -12.29
C LYS A 598 11.95 1.40 -12.25
N VAL A 599 11.43 0.79 -13.32
CA VAL A 599 10.01 0.50 -13.53
C VAL A 599 9.87 -0.92 -14.04
N TRP A 600 8.89 -1.64 -13.54
CA TRP A 600 8.57 -2.98 -14.00
C TRP A 600 7.50 -2.95 -15.09
N ASP A 601 7.82 -3.50 -16.27
CA ASP A 601 6.88 -3.56 -17.39
C ASP A 601 5.85 -4.68 -17.23
N ASP A 602 6.26 -5.83 -16.67
CA ASP A 602 5.38 -6.98 -16.38
C ASP A 602 5.93 -7.83 -15.23
N THR A 603 5.05 -8.67 -14.67
CA THR A 603 5.39 -9.65 -13.63
C THR A 603 4.70 -10.97 -13.91
N LYS A 604 5.45 -12.07 -13.77
CA LYS A 604 4.95 -13.44 -13.85
C LYS A 604 5.26 -14.19 -12.57
N PHE A 605 4.26 -14.85 -12.02
CA PHE A 605 4.44 -15.84 -10.97
C PHE A 605 4.93 -17.14 -11.59
N LEU A 606 6.06 -17.67 -11.11
CA LEU A 606 6.62 -18.93 -11.57
C LEU A 606 6.31 -20.06 -10.61
N ASP A 607 6.60 -19.89 -9.33
CA ASP A 607 6.31 -20.88 -8.29
C ASP A 607 6.26 -20.21 -6.90
N GLY A 608 5.66 -20.86 -5.90
CA GLY A 608 5.65 -20.34 -4.53
C GLY A 608 4.58 -20.93 -3.65
N TYR A 609 4.77 -20.71 -2.35
CA TYR A 609 3.79 -20.96 -1.31
C TYR A 609 3.98 -19.92 -0.19
N PRO A 610 2.92 -19.19 0.21
CA PRO A 610 3.02 -18.09 1.16
C PRO A 610 3.72 -18.49 2.47
N GLY A 611 4.80 -17.78 2.80
CA GLY A 611 5.59 -18.01 3.99
C GLY A 611 6.60 -19.17 3.90
N LYS A 612 6.67 -19.88 2.75
CA LYS A 612 7.64 -20.96 2.54
C LYS A 612 8.67 -20.62 1.49
N PHE A 613 8.23 -20.20 0.30
CA PHE A 613 9.12 -19.80 -0.78
C PHE A 613 8.35 -18.99 -1.83
N VAL A 614 9.06 -18.25 -2.66
CA VAL A 614 8.47 -17.54 -3.80
C VAL A 614 9.48 -17.39 -4.91
N VAL A 615 9.02 -17.56 -6.17
CA VAL A 615 9.78 -17.27 -7.38
C VAL A 615 8.94 -16.40 -8.30
N LEU A 616 9.43 -15.19 -8.59
CA LEU A 616 8.82 -14.27 -9.54
C LEU A 616 9.78 -13.94 -10.68
N ALA A 617 9.24 -13.69 -11.86
CA ALA A 617 9.94 -13.05 -12.97
C ALA A 617 9.35 -11.66 -13.19
N ARG A 618 10.20 -10.64 -13.30
CA ARG A 618 9.82 -9.27 -13.60
C ARG A 618 10.52 -8.78 -14.86
N GLN A 619 9.78 -8.15 -15.75
CA GLN A 619 10.32 -7.55 -16.96
C GLN A 619 10.58 -6.08 -16.77
N GLY A 620 11.70 -5.57 -17.28
CA GLY A 620 12.01 -4.16 -17.38
C GLY A 620 13.25 -3.92 -18.22
N ASP A 621 13.30 -2.78 -18.90
CA ASP A 621 14.40 -2.42 -19.82
C ASP A 621 14.72 -3.51 -20.86
N GLY A 622 13.70 -4.27 -21.30
CA GLY A 622 13.81 -5.33 -22.31
C GLY A 622 14.32 -6.69 -21.80
N HIS A 623 14.61 -6.83 -20.50
CA HIS A 623 15.12 -8.07 -19.90
C HIS A 623 14.13 -8.65 -18.89
N TRP A 624 14.24 -9.96 -18.64
CA TRP A 624 13.57 -10.60 -17.51
C TRP A 624 14.55 -10.80 -16.34
N PHE A 625 14.12 -10.41 -15.17
CA PHE A 625 14.79 -10.63 -13.90
C PHE A 625 13.97 -11.64 -13.10
N VAL A 626 14.50 -12.84 -12.93
CA VAL A 626 13.88 -13.89 -12.10
C VAL A 626 14.55 -13.86 -10.75
N ALA A 627 13.76 -13.89 -9.69
CA ALA A 627 14.27 -13.98 -8.34
C ALA A 627 13.48 -14.99 -7.52
N GLY A 628 14.17 -15.74 -6.67
CA GLY A 628 13.57 -16.72 -5.79
C GLY A 628 14.23 -16.75 -4.42
N ILE A 629 13.42 -16.96 -3.39
CA ILE A 629 13.86 -17.13 -2.00
C ILE A 629 13.23 -18.38 -1.39
N ASN A 630 13.98 -19.02 -0.50
CA ASN A 630 13.56 -20.14 0.33
C ASN A 630 13.39 -19.66 1.78
N GLY A 631 12.17 -19.54 2.27
CA GLY A 631 11.89 -19.18 3.66
C GLY A 631 12.01 -20.33 4.65
N ASP A 632 12.10 -21.58 4.16
CA ASP A 632 12.18 -22.77 5.01
C ASP A 632 13.62 -23.01 5.53
N PRO A 633 13.78 -23.64 6.69
CA PRO A 633 15.08 -24.04 7.23
C PRO A 633 15.67 -25.29 6.58
N ALA A 634 15.01 -25.87 5.59
CA ALA A 634 15.44 -27.03 4.79
C ALA A 634 15.81 -26.58 3.37
N GLU A 635 16.71 -27.31 2.77
CA GLU A 635 17.05 -27.16 1.33
C GLU A 635 15.80 -27.40 0.47
N ARG A 636 15.72 -26.68 -0.66
CA ARG A 636 14.60 -26.77 -1.59
C ARG A 636 15.09 -26.96 -3.02
N GLU A 637 14.64 -28.00 -3.67
CA GLU A 637 14.81 -28.23 -5.08
C GLU A 637 13.63 -27.63 -5.86
N LEU A 638 13.91 -26.93 -6.95
CA LEU A 638 12.94 -26.29 -7.83
C LEU A 638 13.27 -26.60 -9.29
N THR A 639 12.24 -26.89 -10.09
CA THR A 639 12.33 -26.93 -11.56
C THR A 639 11.55 -25.73 -12.12
N LEU A 640 12.24 -24.71 -12.58
CA LEU A 640 11.64 -23.48 -13.10
C LEU A 640 11.30 -23.62 -14.58
N ASP A 641 10.05 -23.39 -14.96
CA ASP A 641 9.61 -23.26 -16.34
C ASP A 641 9.69 -21.79 -16.79
N LEU A 642 10.70 -21.46 -17.58
CA LEU A 642 10.97 -20.13 -18.11
C LEU A 642 10.43 -19.94 -19.54
N SER A 643 9.70 -20.89 -20.08
CA SER A 643 9.15 -20.84 -21.45
C SER A 643 8.28 -19.60 -21.70
N ARG A 644 7.58 -19.15 -20.66
CA ARG A 644 6.74 -17.94 -20.70
C ARG A 644 7.53 -16.62 -20.78
N LEU A 645 8.87 -16.67 -20.70
CA LEU A 645 9.77 -15.51 -20.77
C LEU A 645 10.41 -15.34 -22.16
N GLY A 646 9.89 -16.01 -23.19
CA GLY A 646 10.40 -15.92 -24.56
C GLY A 646 11.25 -17.10 -24.98
N HIS A 647 11.12 -18.26 -24.33
CA HIS A 647 11.88 -19.49 -24.60
C HIS A 647 13.41 -19.29 -24.59
N PRO A 648 13.97 -18.77 -23.48
CA PRO A 648 15.41 -18.56 -23.39
C PRO A 648 16.19 -19.85 -23.42
N GLU A 649 17.41 -19.82 -24.01
CA GLU A 649 18.36 -20.95 -24.09
C GLU A 649 19.42 -20.88 -22.98
N SER A 650 19.65 -19.68 -22.43
CA SER A 650 20.63 -19.43 -21.35
C SER A 650 20.25 -18.23 -20.49
N ALA A 651 20.84 -18.14 -19.33
CA ALA A 651 20.67 -17.03 -18.43
C ALA A 651 21.91 -16.84 -17.55
N THR A 652 22.06 -15.63 -16.99
CA THR A 652 23.08 -15.34 -15.97
C THR A 652 22.48 -15.52 -14.59
N LEU A 653 22.99 -16.49 -13.84
CA LEU A 653 22.58 -16.83 -12.47
C LEU A 653 23.54 -16.24 -11.45
N ILE A 654 23.02 -15.57 -10.42
CA ILE A 654 23.76 -15.22 -9.18
C ILE A 654 23.01 -15.89 -8.03
N THR A 655 23.71 -16.71 -7.27
CA THR A 655 23.15 -17.48 -6.16
C THR A 655 24.18 -17.66 -5.04
N ASP A 656 23.78 -18.30 -3.97
CA ASP A 656 24.63 -18.58 -2.83
C ASP A 656 25.84 -19.42 -3.24
N GLY A 657 26.99 -19.06 -2.67
CA GLY A 657 28.25 -19.78 -2.86
C GLY A 657 28.56 -20.75 -1.73
N GLY A 658 29.60 -21.58 -1.88
CA GLY A 658 30.02 -22.56 -0.88
C GLY A 658 30.84 -21.98 0.30
N GLY A 659 31.06 -20.68 0.38
CA GLY A 659 31.90 -20.01 1.38
C GLY A 659 31.16 -19.47 2.62
N GLY A 660 29.95 -19.96 2.92
CA GLY A 660 29.08 -19.51 4.01
C GLY A 660 28.04 -18.51 3.56
N VAL A 661 27.21 -18.03 4.52
CA VAL A 661 26.00 -17.22 4.27
C VAL A 661 26.24 -15.90 3.51
N LEU A 662 27.44 -15.35 3.56
CA LEU A 662 27.83 -14.13 2.86
C LEU A 662 28.38 -14.39 1.46
N SER A 663 28.57 -15.67 1.07
CA SER A 663 29.23 -16.04 -0.19
C SER A 663 28.23 -16.04 -1.34
N LEU A 664 28.63 -15.43 -2.46
CA LEU A 664 27.86 -15.41 -3.71
C LEU A 664 28.72 -15.93 -4.86
N ARG A 665 28.09 -16.60 -5.82
CA ARG A 665 28.71 -17.03 -7.07
C ARG A 665 27.87 -16.59 -8.27
N GLN A 666 28.51 -16.33 -9.37
CA GLN A 666 27.87 -16.07 -10.67
C GLN A 666 28.26 -17.13 -11.66
N GLU A 667 27.31 -17.58 -12.46
CA GLU A 667 27.54 -18.50 -13.58
C GLU A 667 26.57 -18.26 -14.72
N THR A 668 26.95 -18.65 -15.93
CA THR A 668 26.03 -18.75 -17.06
C THR A 668 25.45 -20.16 -17.07
N VAL A 669 24.13 -20.26 -16.94
CA VAL A 669 23.40 -21.53 -16.97
C VAL A 669 22.79 -21.74 -18.36
N ARG A 670 22.82 -22.98 -18.85
CA ARG A 670 22.08 -23.40 -20.02
C ARG A 670 20.76 -24.00 -19.60
N LEU A 671 19.72 -23.70 -20.35
CA LEU A 671 18.38 -24.22 -20.15
C LEU A 671 18.16 -25.44 -21.04
N ASP A 672 17.28 -26.35 -20.66
CA ASP A 672 16.91 -27.48 -21.51
C ASP A 672 16.09 -27.02 -22.73
N SER A 673 15.75 -27.95 -23.63
CA SER A 673 14.96 -27.66 -24.84
C SER A 673 13.54 -27.15 -24.54
N GLY A 674 13.05 -27.25 -23.29
CA GLY A 674 11.80 -26.71 -22.79
C GLY A 674 11.96 -25.39 -22.06
N SER A 675 13.16 -24.79 -22.06
CA SER A 675 13.52 -23.60 -21.26
C SER A 675 13.32 -23.80 -19.75
N ARG A 676 13.70 -24.99 -19.26
CA ARG A 676 13.64 -25.33 -17.82
C ARG A 676 15.00 -25.24 -17.18
N LEU A 677 14.99 -24.90 -15.91
CA LEU A 677 16.17 -24.81 -15.03
C LEU A 677 15.90 -25.52 -13.72
N ASP A 678 16.71 -26.53 -13.40
CA ASP A 678 16.75 -27.08 -12.05
C ASP A 678 17.69 -26.25 -11.17
N ILE A 679 17.21 -25.84 -10.01
CA ILE A 679 17.97 -25.04 -9.04
C ILE A 679 17.71 -25.53 -7.63
N THR A 680 18.77 -25.63 -6.84
CA THR A 680 18.70 -25.99 -5.43
C THR A 680 19.00 -24.76 -4.59
N LEU A 681 18.08 -24.42 -3.67
CA LEU A 681 18.22 -23.33 -2.73
C LEU A 681 18.58 -23.89 -1.35
N PRO A 682 19.66 -23.41 -0.73
CA PRO A 682 19.96 -23.81 0.64
C PRO A 682 18.90 -23.28 1.62
N PRO A 683 18.94 -23.71 2.90
CA PRO A 683 18.11 -23.13 3.95
C PRO A 683 18.23 -21.61 3.97
N HIS A 684 17.08 -20.91 3.91
CA HIS A 684 17.00 -19.44 3.85
C HIS A 684 17.87 -18.81 2.75
N GLY A 685 18.07 -19.54 1.67
CA GLY A 685 18.84 -19.12 0.50
C GLY A 685 18.01 -18.47 -0.59
N GLY A 686 18.70 -17.92 -1.59
CA GLY A 686 18.06 -17.27 -2.70
C GLY A 686 18.92 -17.16 -3.96
N PHE A 687 18.29 -16.70 -5.02
CA PHE A 687 18.96 -16.45 -6.30
C PHE A 687 18.32 -15.29 -7.06
N VAL A 688 19.10 -14.74 -7.97
CA VAL A 688 18.61 -13.91 -9.06
C VAL A 688 19.13 -14.44 -10.38
N LEU A 689 18.32 -14.31 -11.43
CA LEU A 689 18.66 -14.78 -12.75
C LEU A 689 18.25 -13.71 -13.76
N VAL A 690 19.15 -13.38 -14.69
CA VAL A 690 18.86 -12.44 -15.77
C VAL A 690 18.77 -13.21 -17.07
N VAL A 691 17.64 -13.06 -17.75
CA VAL A 691 17.36 -13.59 -19.07
C VAL A 691 17.40 -12.41 -20.05
N ASP A 692 18.30 -12.50 -21.00
CA ASP A 692 18.51 -11.46 -22.02
C ASP A 692 17.62 -11.66 -23.24
#